data_0c510f24f8ed42a572cf50a6846014fc
#
_entry.id   0c510f24f8ed42a572cf50a6846014fc
#
_cell.length_a   1.000
_cell.length_b   1.000
_cell.length_c   1.000
_cell.angle_alpha   90.00
_cell.angle_beta   90.00
_cell.angle_gamma   90.00
#
_symmetry.space_group_name_H-M   'P 1'
#
loop_
_entity.id
_entity.type
_entity.pdbx_description
1 polymer ?
#
loop_
_entity_poly.entity_id
_entity_poly.type
_entity_poly.pdbx_seq_one_letter_code
_entity_poly.pdbx_strand_id
1 'polypeptide(L)'
;MTMDSSTVKLAELLRHPEDLDKIAAMTLEYTRKKAAVDSQLRSGLKEQLEVTQSGMQGITDGQRTVQLIKEEMMKIDKLCAEAQNMILDFPNITVVSHTQKNFREVESMYKNLSTFNDRLGKVENMLREDDQDQENMPNLLAIHYELTQLRNIRDDAMDQIQRADDPSLANTLGDYFSRLDETIEWFDEHVGTIALNLINVLVNGNNGLVVRFAVIIEAEEKSDKRVQALQEALKDHKEMATRFRSITDGARQVRGYKEKFLQAIQIHADEQTAEAKQAFLEDSSKLEKSLRWYFNDLNAVKQGMVPLMPKKWKILKTYAKIYHKVMHDFLVGMIDDPETSSANMLAIVNWPEKYYAKMKKLGFNEDELTPQVIDGREPELVRQFRQLIIHFLDEWLDRISATERKDFAERNVEGSNLDADEYGYFRTKNLVDMWRMLREQVDAAGNSQRMDVTEGVVDAMVLRLKARQQTWERMLDDEAAKYDGNNPDLEGFQALQDWLVATANDQIACIDDNEEASRFGYLTSFQQKFEPLVSAAYMERADLEISGLRDGYVDLSTHCVAKFAQLIFIVDFQSVMPDFFTPKWYTATAMKQITVTFEEYVGDYRDVMYPTLLDIFVEELSDELLVRYLSSVKNKGAKFKRQDPFKDKLFNDVSTAFEFFTNSNFVGPDVSETIKQKWRVTERFLQLIEADKAEIPDVFTAFKADYWDLHLSWVESVLRARDDFDRGLLNAVKARAGQIDVVRGMETIMSKIK
;
A
#
# COMPACT_ATOMS: atom_id res chain seq x y z
N MET A 1 -16.23 -27.88 -2.22
CA MET A 1 -14.88 -28.18 -1.70
C MET A 1 -14.43 -26.99 -0.91
N THR A 2 -14.92 -26.88 0.30
CA THR A 2 -14.51 -25.89 1.31
C THR A 2 -13.90 -26.69 2.46
N MET A 3 -12.70 -27.18 2.21
CA MET A 3 -11.83 -27.65 3.28
C MET A 3 -10.91 -26.50 3.65
N ASP A 4 -10.88 -26.24 4.94
CA ASP A 4 -9.77 -25.87 5.76
C ASP A 4 -9.43 -24.40 6.03
N SER A 5 -10.45 -23.60 6.31
CA SER A 5 -10.19 -22.43 7.16
C SER A 5 -9.95 -22.83 8.64
N SER A 6 -10.48 -23.98 9.07
CA SER A 6 -10.33 -24.47 10.46
C SER A 6 -9.00 -25.20 10.72
N THR A 7 -8.50 -25.95 9.76
CA THR A 7 -7.20 -26.65 9.87
C THR A 7 -6.03 -25.67 9.77
N VAL A 8 -6.14 -24.60 8.98
CA VAL A 8 -5.11 -23.54 8.91
C VAL A 8 -5.05 -22.76 10.22
N LYS A 9 -6.20 -22.43 10.81
CA LYS A 9 -6.24 -21.78 12.15
C LYS A 9 -5.73 -22.70 13.26
N LEU A 10 -5.95 -24.01 13.16
CA LEU A 10 -5.42 -24.96 14.14
C LEU A 10 -3.89 -25.07 14.05
N ALA A 11 -3.35 -25.07 12.84
CA ALA A 11 -1.90 -25.09 12.59
C ALA A 11 -1.20 -23.77 13.01
N GLU A 12 -1.93 -22.66 13.04
CA GLU A 12 -1.42 -21.39 13.56
C GLU A 12 -1.40 -21.31 15.10
N LEU A 13 -2.30 -22.02 15.75
CA LEU A 13 -2.46 -22.01 17.21
C LEU A 13 -1.61 -23.06 17.94
N LEU A 14 -1.11 -24.09 17.23
CA LEU A 14 -0.34 -25.19 17.78
C LEU A 14 1.02 -25.29 17.09
N ARG A 15 1.91 -24.33 17.37
CA ARG A 15 3.25 -24.25 16.73
C ARG A 15 4.38 -24.91 17.53
N HIS A 16 4.20 -25.10 18.81
CA HIS A 16 5.22 -25.68 19.70
C HIS A 16 4.69 -26.87 20.51
N PRO A 17 5.55 -27.82 20.89
CA PRO A 17 5.14 -28.98 21.71
C PRO A 17 4.44 -28.61 23.04
N GLU A 18 4.76 -27.44 23.60
CA GLU A 18 4.17 -26.90 24.83
C GLU A 18 2.73 -26.37 24.62
N ASP A 19 2.30 -26.21 23.38
CA ASP A 19 0.93 -25.78 23.08
C ASP A 19 -0.08 -26.94 23.21
N LEU A 20 0.40 -28.19 23.30
CA LEU A 20 -0.45 -29.38 23.50
C LEU A 20 -1.18 -29.34 24.86
N ASP A 21 -0.58 -28.75 25.88
CA ASP A 21 -1.20 -28.61 27.19
C ASP A 21 -2.38 -27.62 27.19
N LYS A 22 -2.42 -26.73 26.21
CA LYS A 22 -3.50 -25.75 26.02
C LYS A 22 -4.72 -26.32 25.30
N ILE A 23 -4.60 -27.49 24.66
CA ILE A 23 -5.67 -28.08 23.83
C ILE A 23 -6.95 -28.29 24.63
N ALA A 24 -6.85 -28.76 25.85
CA ALA A 24 -8.01 -28.99 26.70
C ALA A 24 -8.74 -27.69 27.05
N ALA A 25 -7.99 -26.63 27.35
CA ALA A 25 -8.55 -25.30 27.65
C ALA A 25 -9.19 -24.67 26.41
N MET A 26 -8.52 -24.76 25.27
CA MET A 26 -9.04 -24.26 24.00
C MET A 26 -10.27 -25.03 23.52
N THR A 27 -10.27 -26.36 23.69
CA THR A 27 -11.43 -27.20 23.36
C THR A 27 -12.63 -26.81 24.23
N LEU A 28 -12.41 -26.55 25.51
CA LEU A 28 -13.47 -26.09 26.41
C LEU A 28 -13.97 -24.68 26.02
N GLU A 29 -13.08 -23.78 25.64
CA GLU A 29 -13.44 -22.44 25.22
C GLU A 29 -14.25 -22.46 23.89
N TYR A 30 -13.79 -23.20 22.89
CA TYR A 30 -14.52 -23.32 21.62
C TYR A 30 -15.84 -24.09 21.80
N THR A 31 -15.91 -25.07 22.70
CA THR A 31 -17.15 -25.74 23.01
C THR A 31 -18.15 -24.79 23.70
N ARG A 32 -17.67 -23.91 24.58
CA ARG A 32 -18.51 -22.85 25.18
C ARG A 32 -18.96 -21.82 24.16
N LYS A 33 -18.06 -21.36 23.27
CA LYS A 33 -18.40 -20.43 22.19
C LYS A 33 -19.43 -21.07 21.21
N LYS A 34 -19.22 -22.31 20.84
CA LYS A 34 -20.18 -23.07 20.02
C LYS A 34 -21.53 -23.19 20.72
N ALA A 35 -21.57 -23.57 22.00
CA ALA A 35 -22.83 -23.68 22.75
C ALA A 35 -23.55 -22.32 22.88
N ALA A 36 -22.80 -21.22 23.05
CA ALA A 36 -23.38 -19.87 23.07
C ALA A 36 -23.98 -19.48 21.72
N VAL A 37 -23.26 -19.71 20.60
CA VAL A 37 -23.76 -19.46 19.26
C VAL A 37 -24.93 -20.36 18.91
N ASP A 38 -24.88 -21.65 19.25
CA ASP A 38 -26.02 -22.59 19.06
C ASP A 38 -27.24 -22.16 19.85
N SER A 39 -27.03 -21.65 21.08
CA SER A 39 -28.13 -21.11 21.91
C SER A 39 -28.72 -19.85 21.31
N GLN A 40 -27.89 -18.91 20.82
CA GLN A 40 -28.34 -17.69 20.15
C GLN A 40 -29.08 -18.01 18.84
N LEU A 41 -28.54 -18.96 18.05
CA LEU A 41 -29.16 -19.40 16.80
C LEU A 41 -30.52 -20.06 17.07
N ARG A 42 -30.59 -20.94 18.10
CA ARG A 42 -31.87 -21.56 18.49
C ARG A 42 -32.89 -20.55 19.01
N SER A 43 -32.44 -19.56 19.79
CA SER A 43 -33.30 -18.47 20.27
C SER A 43 -33.79 -17.62 19.12
N GLY A 44 -32.88 -17.19 18.20
CA GLY A 44 -33.26 -16.41 17.03
C GLY A 44 -34.18 -17.17 16.05
N LEU A 45 -33.90 -18.47 15.83
CA LEU A 45 -34.78 -19.33 15.04
C LEU A 45 -36.16 -19.49 15.68
N LYS A 46 -36.20 -19.65 17.01
CA LYS A 46 -37.46 -19.77 17.77
C LYS A 46 -38.25 -18.48 17.67
N GLU A 47 -37.61 -17.32 17.86
CA GLU A 47 -38.23 -16.00 17.74
C GLU A 47 -38.74 -15.75 16.32
N GLN A 48 -37.94 -16.06 15.29
CA GLN A 48 -38.42 -15.98 13.88
C GLN A 48 -39.57 -16.94 13.60
N LEU A 49 -39.51 -18.13 14.15
CA LEU A 49 -40.59 -19.10 13.98
C LEU A 49 -41.90 -18.64 14.66
N GLU A 50 -41.78 -18.07 15.89
CA GLU A 50 -42.93 -17.49 16.61
C GLU A 50 -43.50 -16.29 15.87
N VAL A 51 -42.65 -15.38 15.33
CA VAL A 51 -43.09 -14.22 14.52
C VAL A 51 -43.74 -14.70 13.22
N THR A 52 -43.13 -15.69 12.54
CA THR A 52 -43.69 -16.24 11.30
C THR A 52 -45.01 -16.97 11.56
N GLN A 53 -45.05 -17.75 12.67
CA GLN A 53 -46.26 -18.45 13.05
C GLN A 53 -47.37 -17.48 13.44
N SER A 54 -47.05 -16.42 14.20
CA SER A 54 -47.98 -15.34 14.53
C SER A 54 -48.45 -14.60 13.26
N GLY A 55 -47.54 -14.32 12.33
CA GLY A 55 -47.84 -13.71 11.04
C GLY A 55 -48.77 -14.60 10.18
N MET A 56 -48.42 -15.91 10.10
CA MET A 56 -49.30 -16.88 9.40
C MET A 56 -50.68 -17.01 10.05
N GLN A 57 -50.71 -16.97 11.38
CA GLN A 57 -51.95 -17.03 12.12
C GLN A 57 -52.80 -15.76 11.88
N GLY A 58 -52.14 -14.57 11.89
CA GLY A 58 -52.78 -13.31 11.52
C GLY A 58 -53.33 -13.28 10.10
N ILE A 59 -52.57 -13.86 9.13
CA ILE A 59 -53.03 -13.99 7.76
C ILE A 59 -54.22 -14.97 7.67
N THR A 60 -54.15 -16.11 8.37
CA THR A 60 -55.22 -17.12 8.40
C THR A 60 -56.47 -16.56 9.04
N ASP A 61 -56.34 -15.82 10.16
CA ASP A 61 -57.45 -15.16 10.82
C ASP A 61 -57.99 -14.02 9.96
N GLY A 62 -57.14 -13.27 9.26
CA GLY A 62 -57.51 -12.30 8.26
C GLY A 62 -58.28 -12.91 7.11
N GLN A 63 -57.79 -14.02 6.52
CA GLN A 63 -58.52 -14.76 5.48
C GLN A 63 -59.87 -15.28 5.96
N ARG A 64 -59.88 -15.83 7.18
CA ARG A 64 -61.12 -16.30 7.78
C ARG A 64 -62.13 -15.17 8.01
N THR A 65 -61.66 -14.01 8.47
CA THR A 65 -62.47 -12.82 8.68
C THR A 65 -63.00 -12.29 7.36
N VAL A 66 -62.17 -12.21 6.32
CA VAL A 66 -62.56 -11.83 4.96
C VAL A 66 -63.57 -12.82 4.40
N GLN A 67 -63.37 -14.12 4.64
CA GLN A 67 -64.33 -15.14 4.18
C GLN A 67 -65.66 -15.02 4.92
N LEU A 68 -65.66 -14.77 6.21
CA LEU A 68 -66.88 -14.53 6.98
C LEU A 68 -67.60 -13.27 6.52
N ILE A 69 -66.86 -12.17 6.26
CA ILE A 69 -67.42 -10.95 5.69
C ILE A 69 -68.06 -11.22 4.32
N LYS A 70 -67.34 -11.99 3.47
CA LYS A 70 -67.88 -12.40 2.16
C LYS A 70 -69.17 -13.22 2.29
N GLU A 71 -69.18 -14.17 3.20
CA GLU A 71 -70.40 -14.99 3.45
C GLU A 71 -71.55 -14.18 3.99
N GLU A 72 -71.28 -13.25 4.93
CA GLU A 72 -72.29 -12.36 5.45
C GLU A 72 -72.79 -11.38 4.40
N MET A 73 -71.90 -10.83 3.55
CA MET A 73 -72.30 -10.02 2.39
C MET A 73 -73.16 -10.80 1.38
N MET A 74 -72.81 -12.06 1.11
CA MET A 74 -73.62 -12.92 0.24
C MET A 74 -75.03 -13.21 0.87
N LYS A 75 -75.10 -13.36 2.21
CA LYS A 75 -76.41 -13.48 2.90
C LYS A 75 -77.20 -12.20 2.80
N ILE A 76 -76.55 -11.02 2.97
CA ILE A 76 -77.20 -9.71 2.82
C ILE A 76 -77.71 -9.54 1.38
N ASP A 77 -76.84 -9.87 0.37
CA ASP A 77 -77.29 -9.81 -1.05
C ASP A 77 -78.53 -10.70 -1.32
N LYS A 78 -78.44 -11.93 -0.74
CA LYS A 78 -79.61 -12.87 -0.87
C LYS A 78 -80.88 -12.32 -0.18
N LEU A 79 -80.69 -11.82 1.04
CA LEU A 79 -81.82 -11.20 1.79
C LEU A 79 -82.34 -9.95 1.07
N CYS A 80 -81.48 -9.13 0.47
CA CYS A 80 -81.88 -7.99 -0.34
C CYS A 80 -82.62 -8.41 -1.60
N ALA A 81 -82.15 -9.48 -2.29
CA ALA A 81 -82.84 -10.03 -3.46
C ALA A 81 -84.23 -10.64 -3.10
N GLU A 82 -84.32 -11.32 -1.97
CA GLU A 82 -85.57 -11.86 -1.45
C GLU A 82 -86.53 -10.71 -1.06
N ALA A 83 -85.99 -9.65 -0.39
CA ALA A 83 -86.81 -8.48 -0.06
C ALA A 83 -87.27 -7.71 -1.30
N GLN A 84 -86.39 -7.59 -2.36
CA GLN A 84 -86.76 -7.00 -3.65
C GLN A 84 -87.94 -7.73 -4.30
N ASN A 85 -87.98 -9.04 -4.20
CA ASN A 85 -89.06 -9.87 -4.78
C ASN A 85 -90.35 -9.83 -3.95
N MET A 86 -90.26 -9.46 -2.66
CA MET A 86 -91.41 -9.38 -1.77
C MET A 86 -92.13 -8.04 -1.81
N ILE A 87 -91.56 -6.97 -2.37
CA ILE A 87 -92.14 -5.62 -2.45
C ILE A 87 -92.41 -5.27 -3.91
N LEU A 88 -93.66 -5.24 -4.32
CA LEU A 88 -94.07 -4.90 -5.69
C LEU A 88 -93.62 -3.50 -6.15
N ASP A 89 -93.36 -2.56 -5.24
CA ASP A 89 -92.86 -1.21 -5.53
C ASP A 89 -91.37 -1.01 -5.37
N PHE A 90 -90.62 -2.09 -5.06
CA PHE A 90 -89.15 -2.01 -4.83
C PHE A 90 -88.37 -1.42 -6.02
N PRO A 91 -88.70 -1.73 -7.28
CA PRO A 91 -88.05 -1.09 -8.43
C PRO A 91 -88.23 0.42 -8.46
N ASN A 92 -89.43 0.88 -8.13
CA ASN A 92 -89.76 2.32 -8.08
C ASN A 92 -89.03 3.03 -6.94
N ILE A 93 -88.98 2.40 -5.75
CA ILE A 93 -88.24 2.91 -4.60
C ILE A 93 -86.75 2.98 -4.93
N THR A 94 -86.20 2.00 -5.60
CA THR A 94 -84.80 1.96 -6.03
C THR A 94 -84.50 3.10 -7.01
N VAL A 95 -85.33 3.32 -8.02
CA VAL A 95 -85.23 4.43 -8.97
C VAL A 95 -85.27 5.78 -8.25
N VAL A 96 -86.28 5.97 -7.35
CA VAL A 96 -86.41 7.22 -6.58
C VAL A 96 -85.12 7.42 -5.66
N SER A 97 -84.69 6.37 -5.01
CA SER A 97 -83.50 6.43 -4.17
C SER A 97 -82.20 6.79 -4.97
N HIS A 98 -82.04 6.13 -6.13
CA HIS A 98 -80.94 6.48 -7.03
C HIS A 98 -81.05 7.90 -7.57
N THR A 99 -82.23 8.31 -7.96
CA THR A 99 -82.49 9.68 -8.44
C THR A 99 -82.22 10.70 -7.33
N GLN A 100 -82.68 10.46 -6.10
CA GLN A 100 -82.37 11.31 -4.95
C GLN A 100 -80.85 11.35 -4.65
N LYS A 101 -80.16 10.22 -4.73
CA LYS A 101 -78.71 10.17 -4.54
C LYS A 101 -77.97 10.99 -5.62
N ASN A 102 -78.39 10.81 -6.90
CA ASN A 102 -77.85 11.58 -7.99
C ASN A 102 -78.04 13.08 -7.84
N PHE A 103 -79.24 13.52 -7.41
CA PHE A 103 -79.51 14.94 -7.14
C PHE A 103 -78.62 15.49 -6.00
N ARG A 104 -78.41 14.73 -4.93
CA ARG A 104 -77.55 15.14 -3.84
C ARG A 104 -76.05 15.23 -4.31
N GLU A 105 -75.62 14.30 -5.13
CA GLU A 105 -74.26 14.33 -5.72
C GLU A 105 -74.09 15.55 -6.63
N VAL A 106 -75.08 15.87 -7.49
CA VAL A 106 -75.10 17.07 -8.34
C VAL A 106 -75.10 18.34 -7.50
N GLU A 107 -75.94 18.41 -6.44
CA GLU A 107 -75.96 19.56 -5.53
C GLU A 107 -74.62 19.75 -4.82
N SER A 108 -74.05 18.67 -4.37
CA SER A 108 -72.67 18.69 -3.74
C SER A 108 -71.61 19.16 -4.72
N MET A 109 -71.66 18.64 -5.95
CA MET A 109 -70.73 19.05 -7.00
C MET A 109 -70.91 20.53 -7.35
N TYR A 110 -72.15 21.00 -7.52
CA TYR A 110 -72.41 22.41 -7.77
C TYR A 110 -71.91 23.32 -6.65
N LYS A 111 -72.13 22.98 -5.38
CA LYS A 111 -71.59 23.72 -4.23
C LYS A 111 -70.06 23.72 -4.24
N ASN A 112 -69.43 22.56 -4.49
CA ASN A 112 -67.99 22.43 -4.56
C ASN A 112 -67.43 23.30 -5.67
N LEU A 113 -67.97 23.27 -6.88
CA LEU A 113 -67.48 24.07 -8.02
C LEU A 113 -67.73 25.56 -7.81
N SER A 114 -68.95 25.96 -7.26
CA SER A 114 -69.28 27.37 -7.02
C SER A 114 -68.37 28.05 -6.00
N THR A 115 -67.83 27.31 -4.99
CA THR A 115 -66.88 27.82 -3.97
C THR A 115 -65.46 27.57 -4.29
N PHE A 116 -65.16 26.87 -5.38
CA PHE A 116 -63.78 26.39 -5.71
C PHE A 116 -62.81 27.53 -5.85
N ASN A 117 -63.11 28.52 -6.68
CA ASN A 117 -62.22 29.65 -6.95
C ASN A 117 -61.97 30.54 -5.72
N ASP A 118 -62.98 30.70 -4.85
CA ASP A 118 -62.83 31.46 -3.59
C ASP A 118 -61.84 30.70 -2.61
N ARG A 119 -62.01 29.39 -2.55
CA ARG A 119 -61.11 28.54 -1.75
C ARG A 119 -59.69 28.53 -2.31
N LEU A 120 -59.55 28.42 -3.65
CA LEU A 120 -58.25 28.48 -4.32
C LEU A 120 -57.54 29.82 -4.07
N GLY A 121 -58.27 30.94 -4.20
CA GLY A 121 -57.73 32.28 -3.89
C GLY A 121 -57.27 32.43 -2.45
N LYS A 122 -57.92 31.77 -1.47
CA LYS A 122 -57.43 31.73 -0.08
C LYS A 122 -56.11 30.96 0.03
N VAL A 123 -56.00 29.82 -0.66
CA VAL A 123 -54.77 29.03 -0.68
C VAL A 123 -53.60 29.82 -1.28
N GLU A 124 -53.83 30.52 -2.38
CA GLU A 124 -52.80 31.37 -3.00
C GLU A 124 -52.37 32.52 -2.07
N ASN A 125 -53.31 33.11 -1.30
CA ASN A 125 -52.91 34.12 -0.31
C ASN A 125 -52.07 33.53 0.81
N MET A 126 -52.41 32.35 1.32
CA MET A 126 -51.61 31.63 2.33
C MET A 126 -50.24 31.28 1.79
N LEU A 127 -50.10 30.88 0.50
CA LEU A 127 -48.82 30.65 -0.14
C LEU A 127 -47.96 31.92 -0.22
N ARG A 128 -48.58 33.08 -0.57
CA ARG A 128 -47.88 34.38 -0.56
C ARG A 128 -47.40 34.80 0.82
N GLU A 129 -48.19 34.48 1.87
CA GLU A 129 -47.77 34.71 3.26
C GLU A 129 -46.58 33.80 3.64
N ASP A 130 -46.60 32.53 3.25
CA ASP A 130 -45.50 31.58 3.49
C ASP A 130 -44.24 31.94 2.68
N ASP A 131 -44.38 32.55 1.47
CA ASP A 131 -43.24 33.10 0.71
C ASP A 131 -42.55 34.28 1.45
N GLN A 132 -43.30 35.06 2.21
CA GLN A 132 -42.74 36.17 3.01
C GLN A 132 -42.05 35.66 4.27
N ASP A 133 -42.40 34.48 4.78
CA ASP A 133 -41.82 33.83 5.96
C ASP A 133 -41.36 32.42 5.61
N GLN A 134 -40.39 32.34 4.69
CA GLN A 134 -39.84 31.07 4.21
C GLN A 134 -39.19 30.23 5.30
N GLU A 135 -38.77 30.88 6.40
CA GLU A 135 -38.17 30.16 7.51
C GLU A 135 -39.18 29.36 8.31
N ASN A 136 -40.40 29.87 8.49
CA ASN A 136 -41.40 29.23 9.34
C ASN A 136 -42.56 28.59 8.56
N MET A 137 -43.00 29.18 7.44
CA MET A 137 -44.13 28.71 6.61
C MET A 137 -45.31 28.26 7.48
N PRO A 138 -45.95 29.17 8.24
CA PRO A 138 -46.92 28.81 9.25
C PRO A 138 -48.20 28.17 8.67
N ASN A 139 -48.54 28.50 7.42
CA ASN A 139 -49.77 28.05 6.75
C ASN A 139 -49.61 26.68 6.05
N LEU A 140 -48.41 26.10 5.99
CA LEU A 140 -48.08 24.91 5.19
C LEU A 140 -49.06 23.73 5.36
N LEU A 141 -49.53 23.44 6.59
CA LEU A 141 -50.52 22.37 6.85
C LEU A 141 -51.93 22.74 6.38
N ALA A 142 -52.31 24.00 6.56
CA ALA A 142 -53.62 24.49 6.14
C ALA A 142 -53.70 24.47 4.60
N ILE A 143 -52.65 24.92 3.93
CA ILE A 143 -52.51 24.87 2.47
C ILE A 143 -52.63 23.42 1.98
N HIS A 144 -51.86 22.49 2.56
CA HIS A 144 -51.93 21.08 2.18
C HIS A 144 -53.34 20.50 2.34
N TYR A 145 -53.99 20.80 3.46
CA TYR A 145 -55.38 20.33 3.70
C TYR A 145 -56.33 20.85 2.63
N GLU A 146 -56.35 22.16 2.40
CA GLU A 146 -57.25 22.79 1.41
C GLU A 146 -56.92 22.32 -0.02
N LEU A 147 -55.65 22.26 -0.40
CA LEU A 147 -55.23 21.71 -1.70
C LEU A 147 -55.67 20.25 -1.87
N THR A 148 -55.59 19.44 -0.80
CA THR A 148 -56.05 18.05 -0.87
C THR A 148 -57.55 17.99 -1.15
N GLN A 149 -58.33 18.86 -0.52
CA GLN A 149 -59.77 18.93 -0.79
C GLN A 149 -60.06 19.40 -2.24
N LEU A 150 -59.36 20.43 -2.71
CA LEU A 150 -59.51 20.95 -4.07
C LEU A 150 -59.08 19.92 -5.14
N ARG A 151 -58.02 19.19 -4.89
CA ARG A 151 -57.54 18.09 -5.75
C ARG A 151 -58.60 16.96 -5.82
N ASN A 152 -59.17 16.60 -4.68
CA ASN A 152 -60.24 15.58 -4.66
C ASN A 152 -61.47 16.03 -5.47
N ILE A 153 -61.89 17.30 -5.34
CA ILE A 153 -62.97 17.86 -6.13
C ILE A 153 -62.69 17.78 -7.62
N ARG A 154 -61.47 18.15 -8.04
CA ARG A 154 -61.06 18.05 -9.44
C ARG A 154 -61.04 16.58 -9.91
N ASP A 155 -60.43 15.69 -9.14
CA ASP A 155 -60.26 14.29 -9.50
C ASP A 155 -61.64 13.60 -9.63
N ASP A 156 -62.56 13.90 -8.70
CA ASP A 156 -63.93 13.41 -8.76
C ASP A 156 -64.74 13.96 -9.98
N ALA A 157 -64.58 15.25 -10.29
CA ALA A 157 -65.18 15.87 -11.44
C ALA A 157 -64.68 15.27 -12.76
N MET A 158 -63.37 15.11 -12.86
CA MET A 158 -62.68 14.53 -14.04
C MET A 158 -63.05 13.04 -14.25
N ASP A 159 -63.17 12.25 -13.15
CA ASP A 159 -63.60 10.84 -13.23
C ASP A 159 -65.07 10.71 -13.70
N GLN A 160 -65.95 11.60 -13.25
CA GLN A 160 -67.32 11.62 -13.71
C GLN A 160 -67.47 11.95 -15.20
N ILE A 161 -66.66 12.91 -15.70
CA ILE A 161 -66.67 13.27 -17.12
C ILE A 161 -66.08 12.17 -17.98
N GLN A 162 -65.01 11.53 -17.52
CA GLN A 162 -64.41 10.40 -18.23
C GLN A 162 -65.38 9.24 -18.37
N ARG A 163 -66.32 9.08 -17.40
CA ARG A 163 -67.38 8.09 -17.47
C ARG A 163 -68.55 8.54 -18.42
N ALA A 164 -68.69 9.85 -18.59
CA ALA A 164 -69.71 10.43 -19.50
C ALA A 164 -69.27 10.46 -20.97
N ASP A 165 -67.97 10.23 -21.25
CA ASP A 165 -67.36 10.19 -22.57
C ASP A 165 -67.62 11.48 -23.42
N ASP A 166 -67.57 12.65 -22.76
CA ASP A 166 -67.76 13.97 -23.40
C ASP A 166 -66.41 14.77 -23.43
N PRO A 167 -65.68 14.76 -24.59
CA PRO A 167 -64.41 15.47 -24.71
C PRO A 167 -64.53 16.99 -24.62
N SER A 168 -65.68 17.58 -24.97
CA SER A 168 -65.88 19.04 -24.92
C SER A 168 -65.90 19.51 -23.47
N LEU A 169 -66.63 18.77 -22.64
CA LEU A 169 -66.74 19.07 -21.23
C LEU A 169 -65.41 18.82 -20.48
N ALA A 170 -64.69 17.80 -20.90
CA ALA A 170 -63.37 17.51 -20.35
C ALA A 170 -62.38 18.67 -20.58
N ASN A 171 -62.32 19.24 -21.79
CA ASN A 171 -61.47 20.40 -22.09
C ASN A 171 -61.92 21.63 -21.29
N THR A 172 -63.20 21.92 -21.21
CA THR A 172 -63.72 23.09 -20.45
C THR A 172 -63.39 23.02 -18.98
N LEU A 173 -63.49 21.84 -18.37
CA LEU A 173 -63.12 21.64 -16.97
C LEU A 173 -61.56 21.57 -16.79
N GLY A 174 -60.85 21.09 -17.77
CA GLY A 174 -59.37 21.17 -17.79
C GLY A 174 -58.92 22.64 -17.69
N ASP A 175 -59.48 23.51 -18.52
CA ASP A 175 -59.23 24.96 -18.47
C ASP A 175 -59.67 25.58 -17.12
N TYR A 176 -60.74 25.14 -16.57
CA TYR A 176 -61.21 25.61 -15.25
C TYR A 176 -60.30 25.23 -14.11
N PHE A 177 -59.68 24.07 -14.15
CA PHE A 177 -58.77 23.60 -13.12
C PHE A 177 -57.30 23.98 -13.37
N SER A 178 -56.93 24.59 -14.50
CA SER A 178 -55.56 24.97 -14.84
C SER A 178 -54.88 25.80 -13.73
N ARG A 179 -55.58 26.76 -13.16
CA ARG A 179 -55.12 27.59 -12.05
C ARG A 179 -54.83 26.77 -10.77
N LEU A 180 -55.54 25.66 -10.54
CA LEU A 180 -55.22 24.74 -9.46
C LEU A 180 -53.87 24.04 -9.71
N ASP A 181 -53.62 23.64 -10.95
CA ASP A 181 -52.37 22.96 -11.28
C ASP A 181 -51.17 23.88 -11.06
N GLU A 182 -51.25 25.17 -11.44
CA GLU A 182 -50.23 26.18 -11.12
C GLU A 182 -50.02 26.34 -9.61
N THR A 183 -51.12 26.38 -8.83
CA THR A 183 -51.08 26.48 -7.37
C THR A 183 -50.46 25.22 -6.72
N ILE A 184 -50.71 24.06 -7.33
CA ILE A 184 -50.12 22.78 -6.90
C ILE A 184 -48.58 22.80 -7.13
N GLU A 185 -48.15 23.25 -8.30
CA GLU A 185 -46.73 23.38 -8.62
C GLU A 185 -46.02 24.32 -7.63
N TRP A 186 -46.63 25.47 -7.36
CA TRP A 186 -46.14 26.41 -6.37
C TRP A 186 -46.00 25.80 -4.96
N PHE A 187 -47.00 25.03 -4.51
CA PHE A 187 -46.92 24.30 -3.24
C PHE A 187 -45.84 23.19 -3.27
N ASP A 188 -45.75 22.48 -4.39
CA ASP A 188 -44.72 21.44 -4.57
C ASP A 188 -43.28 22.02 -4.52
N GLU A 189 -43.08 23.25 -5.03
CA GLU A 189 -41.84 24.01 -4.90
C GLU A 189 -41.51 24.32 -3.43
N HIS A 190 -42.51 24.77 -2.64
CA HIS A 190 -42.29 24.97 -1.20
C HIS A 190 -41.88 23.69 -0.48
N VAL A 191 -42.63 22.61 -0.72
CA VAL A 191 -42.30 21.30 -0.12
C VAL A 191 -40.95 20.80 -0.59
N GLY A 192 -40.59 21.01 -1.86
CA GLY A 192 -39.30 20.68 -2.43
C GLY A 192 -38.14 21.45 -1.78
N THR A 193 -38.31 22.77 -1.64
CA THR A 193 -37.33 23.65 -0.98
C THR A 193 -37.10 23.24 0.47
N ILE A 194 -38.19 22.94 1.22
CA ILE A 194 -38.03 22.42 2.59
C ILE A 194 -37.31 21.10 2.60
N ALA A 195 -37.60 20.17 1.68
CA ALA A 195 -37.01 18.86 1.62
C ALA A 195 -35.49 18.93 1.37
N LEU A 196 -35.03 19.81 0.46
CA LEU A 196 -33.65 20.05 0.16
C LEU A 196 -32.87 20.68 1.34
N ASN A 197 -33.52 21.63 2.03
CA ASN A 197 -32.91 22.38 3.12
C ASN A 197 -33.22 21.82 4.53
N LEU A 198 -33.78 20.60 4.62
CA LEU A 198 -34.32 20.06 5.86
C LEU A 198 -33.30 19.98 7.01
N ILE A 199 -32.03 19.70 6.69
CA ILE A 199 -30.95 19.70 7.67
C ILE A 199 -30.69 21.12 8.21
N ASN A 200 -30.64 22.12 7.35
CA ASN A 200 -30.45 23.53 7.76
C ASN A 200 -31.63 24.01 8.61
N VAL A 201 -32.87 23.69 8.22
CA VAL A 201 -34.08 24.00 9.02
C VAL A 201 -33.97 23.40 10.42
N LEU A 202 -33.49 22.17 10.52
CA LEU A 202 -33.30 21.48 11.80
C LEU A 202 -32.20 22.11 12.64
N VAL A 203 -31.05 22.43 12.05
CA VAL A 203 -29.92 23.06 12.72
C VAL A 203 -30.26 24.45 13.22
N ASN A 204 -31.09 25.20 12.47
CA ASN A 204 -31.63 26.52 12.90
C ASN A 204 -32.70 26.42 14.01
N GLY A 205 -33.02 25.20 14.45
CA GLY A 205 -33.94 24.99 15.57
C GLY A 205 -35.41 25.08 15.21
N ASN A 206 -35.77 25.15 13.91
CA ASN A 206 -37.17 25.25 13.48
C ASN A 206 -37.85 23.85 13.42
N ASN A 207 -37.97 23.24 14.60
CA ASN A 207 -38.59 21.93 14.75
C ASN A 207 -40.07 21.92 14.29
N GLY A 208 -40.75 23.07 14.38
CA GLY A 208 -42.15 23.21 13.96
C GLY A 208 -42.32 22.99 12.48
N LEU A 209 -41.45 23.52 11.64
CA LEU A 209 -41.51 23.30 10.19
C LEU A 209 -41.18 21.85 9.83
N VAL A 210 -40.19 21.22 10.48
CA VAL A 210 -39.87 19.81 10.29
C VAL A 210 -41.05 18.90 10.59
N VAL A 211 -41.80 19.17 11.67
CA VAL A 211 -42.99 18.40 12.02
C VAL A 211 -44.10 18.61 11.00
N ARG A 212 -44.37 19.87 10.57
CA ARG A 212 -45.40 20.16 9.54
C ARG A 212 -45.07 19.41 8.24
N PHE A 213 -43.81 19.47 7.80
CA PHE A 213 -43.34 18.73 6.65
C PHE A 213 -43.58 17.21 6.81
N ALA A 214 -43.14 16.64 7.95
CA ALA A 214 -43.31 15.22 8.21
C ALA A 214 -44.75 14.75 8.17
N VAL A 215 -45.67 15.55 8.72
CA VAL A 215 -47.11 15.28 8.73
C VAL A 215 -47.68 15.25 7.30
N ILE A 216 -47.30 16.20 6.45
CA ILE A 216 -47.69 16.24 5.04
C ILE A 216 -47.22 14.99 4.30
N ILE A 217 -45.92 14.68 4.39
CA ILE A 217 -45.37 13.51 3.71
C ILE A 217 -46.03 12.21 4.20
N GLU A 218 -46.27 12.09 5.52
CA GLU A 218 -46.94 10.90 6.08
C GLU A 218 -48.41 10.77 5.61
N ALA A 219 -49.13 11.88 5.52
CA ALA A 219 -50.52 11.89 5.05
C ALA A 219 -50.61 11.47 3.58
N GLU A 220 -49.69 12.01 2.76
CA GLU A 220 -49.62 11.65 1.33
C GLU A 220 -49.17 10.18 1.15
N GLU A 221 -48.17 9.70 1.91
CA GLU A 221 -47.75 8.30 1.89
C GLU A 221 -48.88 7.33 2.23
N LYS A 222 -49.65 7.65 3.27
CA LYS A 222 -50.82 6.83 3.65
C LYS A 222 -51.87 6.78 2.55
N SER A 223 -52.10 7.92 1.89
CA SER A 223 -53.09 8.03 0.82
C SER A 223 -52.61 7.32 -0.45
N ASP A 224 -51.33 7.48 -0.81
CA ASP A 224 -50.74 6.81 -1.97
C ASP A 224 -50.73 5.27 -1.81
N LYS A 225 -50.38 4.76 -0.61
CA LYS A 225 -50.49 3.33 -0.31
C LYS A 225 -51.91 2.77 -0.45
N ARG A 226 -52.92 3.57 -0.08
CA ARG A 226 -54.33 3.16 -0.28
C ARG A 226 -54.68 3.05 -1.76
N VAL A 227 -54.23 4.03 -2.57
CA VAL A 227 -54.44 4.03 -4.02
C VAL A 227 -53.71 2.85 -4.67
N GLN A 228 -52.46 2.60 -4.30
CA GLN A 228 -51.70 1.46 -4.81
C GLN A 228 -52.35 0.12 -4.46
N ALA A 229 -52.75 -0.08 -3.21
CA ALA A 229 -53.44 -1.29 -2.78
C ALA A 229 -54.79 -1.48 -3.51
N LEU A 230 -55.50 -0.38 -3.78
CA LEU A 230 -56.73 -0.43 -4.57
C LEU A 230 -56.44 -0.82 -6.03
N GLN A 231 -55.39 -0.26 -6.63
CA GLN A 231 -54.96 -0.59 -8.00
C GLN A 231 -54.53 -2.06 -8.14
N GLU A 232 -53.82 -2.60 -7.15
CA GLU A 232 -53.44 -4.02 -7.10
C GLU A 232 -54.71 -4.92 -6.96
N ALA A 233 -55.60 -4.58 -6.04
CA ALA A 233 -56.87 -5.33 -5.88
C ALA A 233 -57.75 -5.29 -7.14
N LEU A 234 -57.70 -4.17 -7.89
CA LEU A 234 -58.42 -4.00 -9.17
C LEU A 234 -57.84 -4.89 -10.27
N LYS A 235 -56.53 -5.17 -10.25
CA LYS A 235 -55.87 -6.09 -11.21
C LYS A 235 -56.28 -7.54 -10.96
N ASP A 236 -56.39 -7.93 -9.68
CA ASP A 236 -56.67 -9.31 -9.29
C ASP A 236 -58.17 -9.68 -9.33
N HIS A 237 -59.08 -8.72 -9.14
CA HIS A 237 -60.53 -8.97 -9.01
C HIS A 237 -61.40 -7.92 -9.72
N LYS A 238 -61.40 -7.94 -11.05
CA LYS A 238 -62.16 -6.97 -11.89
C LYS A 238 -63.63 -6.81 -11.56
N GLU A 239 -64.34 -7.87 -11.18
CA GLU A 239 -65.76 -7.84 -10.88
C GLU A 239 -66.08 -7.24 -9.50
N MET A 240 -65.26 -7.45 -8.48
CA MET A 240 -65.44 -6.83 -7.17
C MET A 240 -65.03 -5.34 -7.15
N ALA A 241 -64.05 -5.00 -7.95
CA ALA A 241 -63.53 -3.66 -8.05
C ALA A 241 -64.57 -2.61 -8.49
N THR A 242 -65.49 -2.97 -9.38
CA THR A 242 -66.61 -2.11 -9.81
C THR A 242 -67.60 -1.79 -8.68
N ARG A 243 -67.79 -2.71 -7.74
CA ARG A 243 -68.68 -2.50 -6.57
C ARG A 243 -68.00 -1.68 -5.45
N PHE A 244 -66.70 -1.82 -5.29
CA PHE A 244 -65.90 -1.08 -4.28
C PHE A 244 -65.51 0.33 -4.73
N ARG A 245 -65.47 0.63 -6.03
CA ARG A 245 -65.22 1.96 -6.57
C ARG A 245 -66.20 3.04 -6.09
N SER A 246 -67.42 2.67 -5.70
CA SER A 246 -68.41 3.60 -5.16
C SER A 246 -68.22 3.88 -3.66
N ILE A 247 -67.35 3.13 -2.97
CA ILE A 247 -67.19 3.24 -1.52
C ILE A 247 -65.82 3.89 -1.17
N THR A 248 -64.85 3.86 -2.11
CA THR A 248 -63.54 4.43 -1.92
C THR A 248 -63.38 5.74 -2.68
N ASP A 249 -63.00 6.79 -1.97
CA ASP A 249 -62.72 8.12 -2.49
C ASP A 249 -62.02 8.09 -3.85
N GLY A 250 -62.69 8.65 -4.81
CA GLY A 250 -62.25 9.31 -6.01
C GLY A 250 -61.08 8.79 -6.83
N ALA A 251 -60.96 9.26 -8.01
CA ALA A 251 -59.90 9.01 -9.01
C ALA A 251 -58.48 9.53 -8.61
N ARG A 252 -58.17 9.56 -7.31
CA ARG A 252 -56.89 10.05 -6.83
C ARG A 252 -55.74 9.26 -7.44
N GLN A 253 -54.75 9.94 -8.01
CA GLN A 253 -53.50 9.39 -8.49
C GLN A 253 -52.45 9.37 -7.39
N VAL A 254 -51.43 8.47 -7.53
CA VAL A 254 -50.26 8.44 -6.65
C VAL A 254 -49.46 9.70 -6.87
N ARG A 255 -49.14 10.43 -5.80
CA ARG A 255 -48.44 11.72 -5.86
C ARG A 255 -46.94 11.63 -5.57
N GLY A 256 -46.47 10.58 -4.89
CA GLY A 256 -45.04 10.25 -4.72
C GLY A 256 -44.24 11.24 -3.86
N TYR A 257 -44.87 11.95 -2.92
CA TYR A 257 -44.14 12.94 -2.09
C TYR A 257 -43.05 12.34 -1.25
N LYS A 258 -43.21 11.09 -0.82
CA LYS A 258 -42.15 10.42 -0.06
C LYS A 258 -40.94 10.08 -0.93
N GLU A 259 -41.17 9.62 -2.13
CA GLU A 259 -40.14 9.35 -3.13
C GLU A 259 -39.40 10.64 -3.50
N LYS A 260 -40.12 11.75 -3.70
CA LYS A 260 -39.53 13.09 -3.92
C LYS A 260 -38.70 13.53 -2.71
N PHE A 261 -39.13 13.28 -1.49
CA PHE A 261 -38.35 13.55 -0.27
C PHE A 261 -37.07 12.73 -0.21
N LEU A 262 -37.10 11.44 -0.53
CA LEU A 262 -35.91 10.60 -0.56
C LEU A 262 -34.94 11.07 -1.65
N GLN A 263 -35.43 11.50 -2.81
CA GLN A 263 -34.63 12.10 -3.87
C GLN A 263 -33.99 13.42 -3.43
N ALA A 264 -34.69 14.27 -2.68
CA ALA A 264 -34.17 15.52 -2.14
C ALA A 264 -32.98 15.26 -1.18
N ILE A 265 -33.07 14.21 -0.35
CA ILE A 265 -31.96 13.79 0.51
C ILE A 265 -30.73 13.40 -0.34
N GLN A 266 -30.94 12.68 -1.44
CA GLN A 266 -29.88 12.29 -2.35
C GLN A 266 -29.28 13.50 -3.07
N ILE A 267 -30.10 14.41 -3.61
CA ILE A 267 -29.65 15.64 -4.28
C ILE A 267 -28.78 16.47 -3.34
N HIS A 268 -29.23 16.68 -2.10
CA HIS A 268 -28.44 17.38 -1.08
C HIS A 268 -27.07 16.72 -0.85
N ALA A 269 -27.04 15.38 -0.73
CA ALA A 269 -25.80 14.64 -0.55
C ALA A 269 -24.88 14.73 -1.78
N ASP A 270 -25.44 14.68 -2.99
CA ASP A 270 -24.70 14.79 -4.24
C ASP A 270 -24.07 16.19 -4.39
N GLU A 271 -24.81 17.26 -4.04
CA GLU A 271 -24.32 18.65 -4.05
C GLU A 271 -23.14 18.82 -3.07
N GLN A 272 -23.30 18.39 -1.82
CA GLN A 272 -22.23 18.44 -0.81
C GLN A 272 -21.00 17.62 -1.23
N THR A 273 -21.22 16.50 -1.90
CA THR A 273 -20.15 15.64 -2.42
C THR A 273 -19.44 16.30 -3.60
N ALA A 274 -20.15 17.01 -4.48
CA ALA A 274 -19.55 17.74 -5.59
C ALA A 274 -18.64 18.88 -5.11
N GLU A 275 -19.07 19.64 -4.08
CA GLU A 275 -18.21 20.65 -3.43
C GLU A 275 -16.96 20.00 -2.78
N ALA A 276 -17.15 18.86 -2.09
CA ALA A 276 -16.06 18.11 -1.48
C ALA A 276 -15.07 17.60 -2.53
N LYS A 277 -15.54 17.15 -3.70
CA LYS A 277 -14.72 16.70 -4.82
C LYS A 277 -13.76 17.79 -5.29
N GLN A 278 -14.28 19.00 -5.50
CA GLN A 278 -13.45 20.12 -5.97
C GLN A 278 -12.34 20.46 -4.96
N ALA A 279 -12.68 20.58 -3.68
CA ALA A 279 -11.69 20.86 -2.63
C ALA A 279 -10.64 19.76 -2.46
N PHE A 280 -11.02 18.51 -2.68
CA PHE A 280 -10.14 17.34 -2.61
C PHE A 280 -9.17 17.24 -3.80
N LEU A 281 -9.63 17.57 -5.00
CA LEU A 281 -8.76 17.60 -6.19
C LEU A 281 -7.68 18.67 -6.08
N GLU A 282 -7.97 19.79 -5.41
CA GLU A 282 -6.98 20.85 -5.14
C GLU A 282 -5.95 20.43 -4.09
N ASP A 283 -6.35 19.68 -3.06
CA ASP A 283 -5.51 19.31 -1.92
C ASP A 283 -6.00 18.00 -1.28
N SER A 284 -5.24 16.93 -1.44
CA SER A 284 -5.55 15.60 -0.93
C SER A 284 -5.76 15.54 0.59
N SER A 285 -5.09 16.43 1.35
CA SER A 285 -5.21 16.51 2.81
C SER A 285 -6.59 17.01 3.28
N LYS A 286 -7.34 17.64 2.39
CA LYS A 286 -8.67 18.20 2.71
C LYS A 286 -9.79 17.16 2.71
N LEU A 287 -9.56 15.90 2.24
CA LEU A 287 -10.62 14.89 2.11
C LEU A 287 -11.44 14.73 3.40
N GLU A 288 -10.78 14.52 4.52
CA GLU A 288 -11.48 14.33 5.80
C GLU A 288 -12.28 15.56 6.23
N LYS A 289 -11.76 16.75 5.98
CA LYS A 289 -12.41 18.02 6.30
C LYS A 289 -13.61 18.27 5.38
N SER A 290 -13.44 18.04 4.08
CA SER A 290 -14.47 18.24 3.06
C SER A 290 -15.64 17.29 3.22
N LEU A 291 -15.38 16.04 3.64
CA LEU A 291 -16.40 15.03 3.87
C LEU A 291 -17.01 15.08 5.29
N ARG A 292 -16.65 16.05 6.14
CA ARG A 292 -17.18 16.12 7.52
C ARG A 292 -18.70 16.35 7.58
N TRP A 293 -19.27 16.92 6.53
CA TRP A 293 -20.70 17.24 6.45
C TRP A 293 -21.58 16.02 6.71
N TYR A 294 -21.28 14.85 6.12
CA TYR A 294 -22.11 13.66 6.29
C TYR A 294 -22.29 13.25 7.76
N PHE A 295 -21.22 13.39 8.55
CA PHE A 295 -21.24 13.05 9.96
C PHE A 295 -22.01 14.08 10.79
N ASN A 296 -21.87 15.36 10.46
CA ASN A 296 -22.60 16.43 11.10
C ASN A 296 -24.10 16.32 10.84
N ASP A 297 -24.47 16.06 9.59
CA ASP A 297 -25.85 15.88 9.19
C ASP A 297 -26.49 14.65 9.85
N LEU A 298 -25.80 13.50 9.84
CA LEU A 298 -26.30 12.30 10.51
C LEU A 298 -26.44 12.49 12.02
N ASN A 299 -25.57 13.28 12.66
CA ASN A 299 -25.74 13.67 14.06
C ASN A 299 -26.95 14.57 14.26
N ALA A 300 -27.15 15.56 13.39
CA ALA A 300 -28.33 16.43 13.44
C ALA A 300 -29.61 15.61 13.25
N VAL A 301 -29.62 14.69 12.29
CA VAL A 301 -30.72 13.74 12.10
C VAL A 301 -30.98 12.89 13.34
N LYS A 302 -29.91 12.32 13.93
CA LYS A 302 -29.99 11.47 15.12
C LYS A 302 -30.58 12.21 16.32
N GLN A 303 -30.10 13.40 16.58
CA GLN A 303 -30.47 14.16 17.77
C GLN A 303 -31.77 14.94 17.60
N GLY A 304 -31.97 15.55 16.44
CA GLY A 304 -33.08 16.46 16.21
C GLY A 304 -34.23 15.89 15.38
N MET A 305 -33.92 15.11 14.32
CA MET A 305 -34.99 14.67 13.39
C MET A 305 -35.70 13.39 13.84
N VAL A 306 -34.97 12.43 14.44
CA VAL A 306 -35.55 11.14 14.88
C VAL A 306 -36.76 11.30 15.78
N PRO A 307 -36.79 12.20 16.78
CA PRO A 307 -37.99 12.41 17.62
C PRO A 307 -39.15 13.08 16.89
N LEU A 308 -38.89 13.80 15.80
CA LEU A 308 -39.91 14.60 15.07
C LEU A 308 -40.54 13.84 13.89
N MET A 309 -39.92 12.78 13.44
CA MET A 309 -40.34 12.00 12.27
C MET A 309 -41.08 10.70 12.66
N PRO A 310 -41.94 10.17 11.80
CA PRO A 310 -42.62 8.90 12.04
C PRO A 310 -41.62 7.74 12.25
N LYS A 311 -41.75 7.00 13.35
CA LYS A 311 -40.85 5.89 13.72
C LYS A 311 -40.72 4.83 12.62
N LYS A 312 -41.79 4.58 11.85
CA LYS A 312 -41.82 3.61 10.73
C LYS A 312 -40.81 3.93 9.62
N TRP A 313 -40.42 5.21 9.47
CA TRP A 313 -39.47 5.61 8.43
C TRP A 313 -38.04 5.29 8.77
N LYS A 314 -37.72 5.01 10.06
CA LYS A 314 -36.35 4.76 10.52
C LYS A 314 -35.39 5.80 9.95
N ILE A 315 -35.77 7.08 10.06
CA ILE A 315 -35.20 8.20 9.29
C ILE A 315 -33.64 8.23 9.33
N LEU A 316 -33.03 7.97 10.49
CA LEU A 316 -31.58 7.91 10.61
C LEU A 316 -30.96 6.81 9.72
N LYS A 317 -31.60 5.62 9.68
CA LYS A 317 -31.13 4.52 8.80
C LYS A 317 -31.34 4.86 7.32
N THR A 318 -32.41 5.59 7.00
CA THR A 318 -32.71 6.03 5.64
C THR A 318 -31.66 7.03 5.15
N TYR A 319 -31.36 8.08 5.94
CA TYR A 319 -30.30 9.02 5.62
C TYR A 319 -28.93 8.33 5.51
N ALA A 320 -28.59 7.49 6.49
CA ALA A 320 -27.31 6.78 6.48
C ALA A 320 -27.15 5.89 5.24
N LYS A 321 -28.23 5.22 4.79
CA LYS A 321 -28.19 4.38 3.59
C LYS A 321 -27.99 5.21 2.32
N ILE A 322 -28.67 6.34 2.19
CA ILE A 322 -28.55 7.23 1.02
C ILE A 322 -27.14 7.85 1.02
N TYR A 323 -26.71 8.42 2.14
CA TYR A 323 -25.38 9.03 2.26
C TYR A 323 -24.25 8.03 2.04
N HIS A 324 -24.39 6.82 2.55
CA HIS A 324 -23.44 5.75 2.33
C HIS A 324 -23.31 5.40 0.84
N LYS A 325 -24.43 5.32 0.13
CA LYS A 325 -24.43 5.06 -1.31
C LYS A 325 -23.73 6.19 -2.09
N VAL A 326 -24.08 7.45 -1.80
CA VAL A 326 -23.46 8.61 -2.44
C VAL A 326 -21.95 8.64 -2.16
N MET A 327 -21.55 8.34 -0.93
CA MET A 327 -20.15 8.26 -0.54
C MET A 327 -19.40 7.14 -1.27
N HIS A 328 -20.00 5.95 -1.35
CA HIS A 328 -19.49 4.84 -2.14
C HIS A 328 -19.30 5.23 -3.60
N ASP A 329 -20.35 5.74 -4.24
CA ASP A 329 -20.32 6.10 -5.67
C ASP A 329 -19.28 7.20 -5.95
N PHE A 330 -19.10 8.15 -5.03
CA PHE A 330 -18.07 9.18 -5.10
C PHE A 330 -16.67 8.59 -5.02
N LEU A 331 -16.38 7.78 -4.00
CA LEU A 331 -15.03 7.24 -3.79
C LEU A 331 -14.63 6.23 -4.86
N VAL A 332 -15.56 5.36 -5.26
CA VAL A 332 -15.33 4.41 -6.35
C VAL A 332 -15.12 5.16 -7.67
N GLY A 333 -15.92 6.19 -7.94
CA GLY A 333 -15.73 7.04 -9.12
C GLY A 333 -14.37 7.75 -9.15
N MET A 334 -13.85 8.16 -7.99
CA MET A 334 -12.50 8.74 -7.88
C MET A 334 -11.40 7.69 -8.07
N ILE A 335 -11.59 6.46 -7.57
CA ILE A 335 -10.66 5.35 -7.74
C ILE A 335 -10.55 4.94 -9.21
N ASP A 336 -11.66 4.94 -9.93
CA ASP A 336 -11.72 4.51 -11.33
C ASP A 336 -11.31 5.62 -12.31
N ASP A 337 -11.11 6.86 -11.83
CA ASP A 337 -10.66 7.98 -12.63
C ASP A 337 -9.13 7.90 -12.85
N PRO A 338 -8.65 7.71 -14.08
CA PRO A 338 -7.23 7.57 -14.39
C PRO A 338 -6.41 8.84 -14.12
N GLU A 339 -7.05 10.00 -13.97
CA GLU A 339 -6.37 11.27 -13.65
C GLU A 339 -6.19 11.48 -12.13
N THR A 340 -6.70 10.56 -11.29
CA THR A 340 -6.55 10.67 -9.85
C THR A 340 -5.10 10.54 -9.41
N SER A 341 -4.58 11.57 -8.73
CA SER A 341 -3.20 11.59 -8.26
C SER A 341 -2.93 10.50 -7.21
N SER A 342 -1.66 10.08 -7.09
CA SER A 342 -1.22 9.10 -6.08
C SER A 342 -1.54 9.55 -4.66
N ALA A 343 -1.42 10.87 -4.37
CA ALA A 343 -1.73 11.45 -3.07
C ALA A 343 -3.23 11.37 -2.77
N ASN A 344 -4.09 11.61 -3.79
CA ASN A 344 -5.53 11.47 -3.65
C ASN A 344 -5.92 10.00 -3.44
N MET A 345 -5.31 9.08 -4.19
CA MET A 345 -5.53 7.65 -4.03
C MET A 345 -5.20 7.18 -2.61
N LEU A 346 -4.07 7.62 -2.06
CA LEU A 346 -3.67 7.33 -0.70
C LEU A 346 -4.65 7.87 0.34
N ALA A 347 -5.13 9.12 0.17
CA ALA A 347 -6.12 9.71 1.05
C ALA A 347 -7.43 8.91 1.06
N ILE A 348 -7.87 8.41 -0.12
CA ILE A 348 -9.05 7.55 -0.26
C ILE A 348 -8.86 6.22 0.46
N VAL A 349 -7.69 5.58 0.33
CA VAL A 349 -7.38 4.29 0.97
C VAL A 349 -7.41 4.39 2.50
N ASN A 350 -6.94 5.49 3.06
CA ASN A 350 -6.87 5.70 4.52
C ASN A 350 -8.18 6.22 5.13
N TRP A 351 -9.14 6.65 4.32
CA TRP A 351 -10.39 7.24 4.80
C TRP A 351 -11.42 6.23 5.33
N PRO A 352 -11.59 5.01 4.77
CA PRO A 352 -12.62 4.05 5.20
C PRO A 352 -12.55 3.70 6.68
N GLU A 353 -11.37 3.51 7.26
CA GLU A 353 -11.21 3.22 8.68
C GLU A 353 -11.83 4.33 9.55
N LYS A 354 -11.54 5.59 9.22
CA LYS A 354 -12.09 6.77 9.90
C LYS A 354 -13.60 6.90 9.68
N TYR A 355 -14.07 6.56 8.48
CA TYR A 355 -15.48 6.55 8.14
C TYR A 355 -16.25 5.53 8.99
N TYR A 356 -15.83 4.27 8.99
CA TYR A 356 -16.51 3.23 9.76
C TYR A 356 -16.43 3.49 11.27
N ALA A 357 -15.31 4.02 11.78
CA ALA A 357 -15.20 4.43 13.18
C ALA A 357 -16.23 5.52 13.56
N LYS A 358 -16.48 6.50 12.67
CA LYS A 358 -17.51 7.54 12.86
C LYS A 358 -18.92 6.94 12.74
N MET A 359 -19.18 6.05 11.77
CA MET A 359 -20.46 5.38 11.63
C MET A 359 -20.80 4.48 12.82
N LYS A 360 -19.80 3.82 13.40
CA LYS A 360 -19.97 3.04 14.64
C LYS A 360 -20.39 3.90 15.84
N LYS A 361 -19.85 5.13 15.97
CA LYS A 361 -20.29 6.11 16.99
C LYS A 361 -21.76 6.53 16.80
N LEU A 362 -22.23 6.56 15.57
CA LEU A 362 -23.66 6.82 15.25
C LEU A 362 -24.56 5.62 15.55
N GLY A 363 -23.99 4.41 15.74
CA GLY A 363 -24.72 3.18 16.06
C GLY A 363 -24.95 2.27 14.87
N PHE A 364 -24.15 2.40 13.80
CA PHE A 364 -24.18 1.51 12.63
C PHE A 364 -23.03 0.50 12.71
N ASN A 365 -23.32 -0.75 12.39
CA ASN A 365 -22.31 -1.76 12.21
C ASN A 365 -21.88 -1.80 10.73
N GLU A 366 -20.68 -2.26 10.46
CA GLU A 366 -20.15 -2.36 9.08
C GLU A 366 -21.03 -3.24 8.19
N ASP A 367 -21.56 -4.33 8.74
CA ASP A 367 -22.47 -5.25 8.02
C ASP A 367 -23.79 -4.59 7.56
N GLU A 368 -24.19 -3.48 8.18
CA GLU A 368 -25.40 -2.72 7.80
C GLU A 368 -25.11 -1.72 6.66
N LEU A 369 -23.83 -1.46 6.36
CA LEU A 369 -23.36 -0.50 5.37
C LEU A 369 -22.86 -1.25 4.13
N THR A 370 -23.77 -1.63 3.25
CA THR A 370 -23.49 -2.37 2.02
C THR A 370 -23.91 -1.57 0.79
N PRO A 371 -23.09 -1.60 -0.30
CA PRO A 371 -21.76 -2.21 -0.47
C PRO A 371 -20.71 -1.57 0.44
N GLN A 372 -19.52 -2.18 0.57
CA GLN A 372 -18.41 -1.54 1.30
C GLN A 372 -18.02 -0.23 0.61
N VAL A 373 -17.65 0.79 1.38
CA VAL A 373 -17.50 2.18 0.89
C VAL A 373 -16.50 2.34 -0.27
N ILE A 374 -15.54 1.40 -0.42
CA ILE A 374 -14.60 1.28 -1.55
C ILE A 374 -14.55 -0.15 -2.11
N ASP A 375 -15.64 -0.92 -1.99
CA ASP A 375 -15.79 -2.30 -2.49
C ASP A 375 -14.71 -3.29 -2.01
N GLY A 376 -14.08 -3.02 -0.85
CA GLY A 376 -12.99 -3.85 -0.34
C GLY A 376 -11.71 -3.78 -1.18
N ARG A 377 -11.57 -2.77 -2.06
CA ARG A 377 -10.42 -2.60 -2.96
C ARG A 377 -9.16 -2.09 -2.25
N GLU A 378 -9.23 -1.82 -0.95
CA GLU A 378 -8.12 -1.28 -0.16
C GLU A 378 -6.79 -2.05 -0.36
N PRO A 379 -6.75 -3.40 -0.29
CA PRO A 379 -5.48 -4.13 -0.48
C PRO A 379 -4.91 -3.99 -1.90
N GLU A 380 -5.78 -3.84 -2.89
CA GLU A 380 -5.38 -3.64 -4.28
C GLU A 380 -4.78 -2.24 -4.48
N LEU A 381 -5.46 -1.21 -3.98
CA LEU A 381 -5.03 0.18 -4.09
C LEU A 381 -3.71 0.43 -3.35
N VAL A 382 -3.55 -0.15 -2.15
CA VAL A 382 -2.29 -0.12 -1.40
C VAL A 382 -1.16 -0.75 -2.21
N ARG A 383 -1.42 -1.89 -2.86
CA ARG A 383 -0.44 -2.55 -3.73
C ARG A 383 -0.08 -1.68 -4.93
N GLN A 384 -1.07 -1.09 -5.59
CA GLN A 384 -0.85 -0.18 -6.73
C GLN A 384 -0.04 1.05 -6.31
N PHE A 385 -0.36 1.67 -5.18
CA PHE A 385 0.39 2.80 -4.65
C PHE A 385 1.84 2.44 -4.33
N ARG A 386 2.06 1.29 -3.67
CA ARG A 386 3.40 0.77 -3.41
C ARG A 386 4.17 0.50 -4.70
N GLN A 387 3.53 -0.13 -5.68
CA GLN A 387 4.14 -0.41 -6.99
C GLN A 387 4.51 0.87 -7.74
N LEU A 388 3.70 1.92 -7.61
CA LEU A 388 3.99 3.21 -8.21
C LEU A 388 5.26 3.83 -7.62
N ILE A 389 5.41 3.84 -6.27
CA ILE A 389 6.63 4.32 -5.62
C ILE A 389 7.84 3.50 -6.07
N ILE A 390 7.72 2.16 -6.10
CA ILE A 390 8.79 1.27 -6.52
C ILE A 390 9.15 1.52 -8.00
N HIS A 391 8.17 1.74 -8.85
CA HIS A 391 8.42 2.04 -10.27
C HIS A 391 9.21 3.34 -10.46
N PHE A 392 8.82 4.43 -9.78
CA PHE A 392 9.58 5.68 -9.79
C PHE A 392 10.99 5.51 -9.22
N LEU A 393 11.12 4.74 -8.14
CA LEU A 393 12.41 4.40 -7.56
C LEU A 393 13.30 3.66 -8.56
N ASP A 394 12.74 2.65 -9.24
CA ASP A 394 13.47 1.85 -10.22
C ASP A 394 13.92 2.69 -11.41
N GLU A 395 13.02 3.47 -12.01
CA GLU A 395 13.38 4.36 -13.12
C GLU A 395 14.49 5.35 -12.75
N TRP A 396 14.43 5.88 -11.55
CA TRP A 396 15.40 6.86 -11.09
C TRP A 396 16.76 6.22 -10.80
N LEU A 397 16.78 5.06 -10.12
CA LEU A 397 18.01 4.30 -9.87
C LEU A 397 18.64 3.78 -11.17
N ASP A 398 17.82 3.43 -12.17
CA ASP A 398 18.33 3.05 -13.49
C ASP A 398 19.00 4.23 -14.21
N ARG A 399 18.45 5.46 -14.08
CA ARG A 399 19.08 6.68 -14.62
C ARG A 399 20.41 6.97 -13.90
N ILE A 400 20.46 6.86 -12.59
CA ILE A 400 21.71 7.01 -11.82
C ILE A 400 22.72 5.98 -12.28
N SER A 401 22.34 4.72 -12.35
CA SER A 401 23.25 3.63 -12.78
C SER A 401 23.76 3.84 -14.21
N ALA A 402 22.92 4.38 -15.11
CA ALA A 402 23.34 4.75 -16.46
C ALA A 402 24.34 5.91 -16.45
N THR A 403 24.11 6.91 -15.59
CA THR A 403 25.04 8.06 -15.43
C THR A 403 26.36 7.59 -14.84
N GLU A 404 26.33 6.78 -13.77
CA GLU A 404 27.55 6.21 -13.16
C GLU A 404 28.39 5.42 -14.18
N ARG A 405 27.75 4.56 -14.97
CA ARG A 405 28.44 3.81 -16.04
C ARG A 405 29.06 4.73 -17.10
N LYS A 406 28.35 5.78 -17.46
CA LYS A 406 28.83 6.77 -18.43
C LYS A 406 30.02 7.53 -17.87
N ASP A 407 29.90 8.07 -16.66
CA ASP A 407 30.96 8.83 -15.99
C ASP A 407 32.23 7.97 -15.80
N PHE A 408 32.05 6.70 -15.40
CA PHE A 408 33.15 5.75 -15.29
C PHE A 408 33.80 5.44 -16.63
N ALA A 409 33.02 5.31 -17.70
CA ALA A 409 33.54 5.06 -19.04
C ALA A 409 34.25 6.29 -19.64
N GLU A 410 33.79 7.50 -19.33
CA GLU A 410 34.31 8.78 -19.81
C GLU A 410 35.37 9.39 -18.88
N ARG A 411 35.88 8.63 -17.87
CA ARG A 411 36.81 9.10 -16.84
C ARG A 411 38.09 9.76 -17.35
N ASN A 412 38.49 9.47 -18.58
CA ASN A 412 39.71 9.99 -19.19
C ASN A 412 39.52 11.35 -19.91
N VAL A 413 38.32 11.89 -19.95
CA VAL A 413 38.02 13.18 -20.56
C VAL A 413 38.42 14.30 -19.62
N GLU A 414 39.00 15.40 -20.12
CA GLU A 414 39.46 16.55 -19.34
C GLU A 414 38.40 17.02 -18.31
N GLY A 415 38.80 16.96 -17.07
CA GLY A 415 37.96 17.26 -15.90
C GLY A 415 37.59 15.98 -15.14
N SER A 416 38.18 15.77 -13.99
CA SER A 416 37.83 14.66 -13.09
C SER A 416 36.33 14.65 -12.84
N ASN A 417 35.65 13.58 -13.22
CA ASN A 417 34.24 13.35 -12.89
C ASN A 417 34.05 12.94 -11.41
N LEU A 418 35.05 13.18 -10.58
CA LEU A 418 35.06 12.91 -9.16
C LEU A 418 34.93 14.22 -8.36
N ASP A 419 34.35 14.12 -7.18
CA ASP A 419 34.28 15.16 -6.19
C ASP A 419 35.16 14.80 -4.98
N ALA A 420 35.36 15.71 -4.05
CA ALA A 420 35.94 15.44 -2.77
C ALA A 420 34.95 15.80 -1.65
N ASP A 421 34.98 15.04 -0.55
CA ASP A 421 34.19 15.39 0.62
C ASP A 421 34.87 16.51 1.45
N GLU A 422 34.25 16.86 2.58
CA GLU A 422 34.76 17.90 3.48
C GLU A 422 36.14 17.61 4.08
N TYR A 423 36.60 16.38 4.03
CA TYR A 423 37.90 15.92 4.49
C TYR A 423 38.92 15.81 3.37
N GLY A 424 38.52 15.95 2.11
CA GLY A 424 39.36 15.82 0.94
C GLY A 424 39.36 14.43 0.31
N TYR A 425 38.59 13.46 0.85
CA TYR A 425 38.50 12.11 0.30
C TYR A 425 37.75 12.08 -1.01
N PHE A 426 38.26 11.39 -2.01
CA PHE A 426 37.64 11.26 -3.31
C PHE A 426 36.25 10.60 -3.22
N ARG A 427 35.28 11.13 -4.00
CA ARG A 427 33.91 10.69 -4.05
C ARG A 427 33.37 10.64 -5.47
N THR A 428 32.46 9.72 -5.73
CA THR A 428 31.64 9.80 -6.96
C THR A 428 30.51 10.82 -6.77
N LYS A 429 30.16 11.53 -7.85
CA LYS A 429 29.16 12.64 -7.81
C LYS A 429 27.77 12.18 -7.38
N ASN A 430 27.38 10.96 -7.70
CA ASN A 430 26.00 10.49 -7.57
C ASN A 430 25.65 9.90 -6.19
N LEU A 431 26.62 9.63 -5.33
CA LEU A 431 26.40 8.96 -4.04
C LEU A 431 25.45 9.73 -3.13
N VAL A 432 25.72 11.02 -2.92
CA VAL A 432 24.93 11.87 -2.02
C VAL A 432 23.49 12.01 -2.51
N ASP A 433 23.34 12.24 -3.81
CA ASP A 433 22.02 12.38 -4.43
C ASP A 433 21.20 11.09 -4.37
N MET A 434 21.85 9.95 -4.59
CA MET A 434 21.22 8.64 -4.43
C MET A 434 20.64 8.45 -3.02
N TRP A 435 21.45 8.66 -1.99
CA TRP A 435 21.01 8.47 -0.61
C TRP A 435 19.97 9.50 -0.16
N ARG A 436 20.06 10.73 -0.65
CA ARG A 436 19.02 11.76 -0.42
C ARG A 436 17.69 11.30 -0.98
N MET A 437 17.66 10.84 -2.22
CA MET A 437 16.44 10.39 -2.87
C MET A 437 15.85 9.14 -2.21
N LEU A 438 16.67 8.18 -1.81
CA LEU A 438 16.19 7.01 -1.06
C LEU A 438 15.47 7.43 0.22
N ARG A 439 16.01 8.41 0.96
CA ARG A 439 15.37 8.96 2.16
C ARG A 439 14.06 9.69 1.85
N GLU A 440 14.02 10.45 0.76
CA GLU A 440 12.80 11.13 0.31
C GLU A 440 11.69 10.13 -0.06
N GLN A 441 12.04 9.00 -0.68
CA GLN A 441 11.07 7.94 -0.99
C GLN A 441 10.60 7.18 0.27
N VAL A 442 11.44 7.03 1.28
CA VAL A 442 11.03 6.52 2.60
C VAL A 442 10.01 7.48 3.23
N ASP A 443 10.25 8.80 3.16
CA ASP A 443 9.30 9.80 3.64
C ASP A 443 7.97 9.73 2.87
N ALA A 444 8.02 9.59 1.55
CA ALA A 444 6.83 9.45 0.72
C ALA A 444 6.03 8.19 1.09
N ALA A 445 6.70 7.06 1.32
CA ALA A 445 6.07 5.84 1.78
C ALA A 445 5.50 5.98 3.21
N GLY A 446 6.23 6.64 4.12
CA GLY A 446 5.82 6.90 5.50
C GLY A 446 4.62 7.84 5.60
N ASN A 447 4.49 8.80 4.69
CA ASN A 447 3.31 9.68 4.60
C ASN A 447 2.03 8.89 4.32
N SER A 448 2.13 7.66 3.84
CA SER A 448 0.99 6.75 3.69
C SER A 448 0.36 6.36 5.03
N GLN A 449 1.06 6.51 6.15
CA GLN A 449 0.70 6.00 7.47
C GLN A 449 0.46 4.48 7.50
N ARG A 450 1.04 3.76 6.52
CA ARG A 450 0.89 2.32 6.35
C ARG A 450 2.25 1.63 6.35
N MET A 451 2.46 0.81 7.37
CA MET A 451 3.72 0.08 7.54
C MET A 451 3.99 -0.87 6.37
N ASP A 452 2.96 -1.55 5.85
CA ASP A 452 3.08 -2.51 4.73
C ASP A 452 3.54 -1.86 3.40
N VAL A 453 3.25 -0.57 3.20
CA VAL A 453 3.76 0.20 2.06
C VAL A 453 5.24 0.49 2.26
N THR A 454 5.61 1.02 3.43
CA THR A 454 7.00 1.35 3.73
C THR A 454 7.89 0.11 3.69
N GLU A 455 7.46 -1.00 4.30
CA GLU A 455 8.17 -2.28 4.29
C GLU A 455 8.46 -2.75 2.87
N GLY A 456 7.47 -2.74 1.99
CA GLY A 456 7.68 -3.16 0.60
C GLY A 456 8.54 -2.22 -0.24
N VAL A 457 8.54 -0.91 0.06
CA VAL A 457 9.42 0.07 -0.58
C VAL A 457 10.86 -0.12 -0.10
N VAL A 458 11.07 -0.32 1.20
CA VAL A 458 12.41 -0.60 1.78
C VAL A 458 12.98 -1.91 1.23
N ASP A 459 12.17 -2.97 1.11
CA ASP A 459 12.62 -4.23 0.49
C ASP A 459 13.11 -4.02 -0.95
N ALA A 460 12.39 -3.22 -1.74
CA ALA A 460 12.81 -2.89 -3.11
C ALA A 460 14.12 -2.09 -3.12
N MET A 461 14.28 -1.12 -2.21
CA MET A 461 15.51 -0.33 -2.07
C MET A 461 16.71 -1.21 -1.72
N VAL A 462 16.56 -2.09 -0.74
CA VAL A 462 17.63 -3.02 -0.32
C VAL A 462 18.03 -3.92 -1.48
N LEU A 463 17.07 -4.45 -2.22
CA LEU A 463 17.35 -5.27 -3.40
C LEU A 463 18.12 -4.51 -4.47
N ARG A 464 17.75 -3.26 -4.75
CA ARG A 464 18.43 -2.42 -5.74
C ARG A 464 19.84 -2.01 -5.28
N LEU A 465 20.04 -1.74 -3.99
CA LEU A 465 21.36 -1.45 -3.43
C LEU A 465 22.31 -2.65 -3.55
N LYS A 466 21.83 -3.87 -3.26
CA LYS A 466 22.60 -5.11 -3.48
C LYS A 466 22.95 -5.32 -4.96
N ALA A 467 21.98 -5.07 -5.84
CA ALA A 467 22.24 -5.16 -7.29
C ALA A 467 23.28 -4.12 -7.76
N ARG A 468 23.28 -2.91 -7.16
CA ARG A 468 24.28 -1.87 -7.45
C ARG A 468 25.68 -2.31 -7.02
N GLN A 469 25.85 -2.90 -5.82
CA GLN A 469 27.13 -3.45 -5.37
C GLN A 469 27.68 -4.47 -6.38
N GLN A 470 26.88 -5.44 -6.80
CA GLN A 470 27.25 -6.44 -7.80
C GLN A 470 27.56 -5.84 -9.18
N THR A 471 26.91 -4.74 -9.52
CA THR A 471 27.14 -4.06 -10.79
C THR A 471 28.49 -3.35 -10.78
N TRP A 472 28.83 -2.67 -9.69
CA TRP A 472 30.12 -2.04 -9.52
C TRP A 472 31.26 -3.07 -9.50
N GLU A 473 31.12 -4.17 -8.76
CA GLU A 473 32.13 -5.26 -8.75
C GLU A 473 32.43 -5.75 -10.17
N ARG A 474 31.36 -6.04 -10.95
CA ARG A 474 31.54 -6.48 -12.36
C ARG A 474 32.20 -5.42 -13.24
N MET A 475 31.78 -4.15 -13.10
CA MET A 475 32.34 -3.06 -13.90
C MET A 475 33.86 -2.88 -13.63
N LEU A 476 34.27 -3.03 -12.37
CA LEU A 476 35.68 -2.94 -11.96
C LEU A 476 36.47 -4.12 -12.47
N ASP A 477 35.90 -5.34 -12.39
CA ASP A 477 36.57 -6.55 -12.92
C ASP A 477 36.71 -6.49 -14.43
N ASP A 478 35.66 -6.09 -15.17
CA ASP A 478 35.70 -5.95 -16.62
C ASP A 478 36.76 -4.89 -17.05
N GLU A 479 36.88 -3.81 -16.29
CA GLU A 479 37.88 -2.77 -16.57
C GLU A 479 39.28 -3.23 -16.25
N ALA A 480 39.48 -3.86 -15.08
CA ALA A 480 40.76 -4.41 -14.69
C ALA A 480 41.31 -5.47 -15.69
N ALA A 481 40.42 -6.31 -16.21
CA ALA A 481 40.75 -7.32 -17.21
C ALA A 481 41.36 -6.75 -18.51
N LYS A 482 41.12 -5.48 -18.83
CA LYS A 482 41.75 -4.82 -20.00
C LYS A 482 43.24 -4.62 -19.84
N TYR A 483 43.74 -4.59 -18.62
CA TYR A 483 45.15 -4.43 -18.30
C TYR A 483 45.94 -5.75 -18.30
N ASP A 484 45.30 -6.91 -18.30
CA ASP A 484 45.92 -8.23 -18.35
C ASP A 484 46.58 -8.54 -19.73
N GLY A 485 46.41 -7.64 -20.70
CA GLY A 485 46.94 -7.80 -22.06
C GLY A 485 48.39 -7.32 -22.24
N ASN A 486 48.97 -7.64 -23.41
CA ASN A 486 50.35 -7.24 -23.75
C ASN A 486 50.54 -5.73 -24.00
N ASN A 487 49.49 -4.94 -23.96
CA ASN A 487 49.53 -3.49 -24.26
C ASN A 487 48.50 -2.75 -23.40
N PRO A 488 48.77 -2.60 -22.08
CA PRO A 488 47.85 -1.89 -21.18
C PRO A 488 47.71 -0.39 -21.58
N ASP A 489 46.53 0.16 -21.38
CA ASP A 489 46.28 1.60 -21.56
C ASP A 489 46.89 2.39 -20.39
N LEU A 490 48.14 2.79 -20.55
CA LEU A 490 48.87 3.53 -19.52
C LEU A 490 48.32 4.96 -19.31
N GLU A 491 47.76 5.59 -20.34
CA GLU A 491 47.23 6.95 -20.23
C GLU A 491 45.94 6.97 -19.40
N GLY A 492 45.10 5.92 -19.50
CA GLY A 492 43.87 5.77 -18.71
C GLY A 492 44.06 5.26 -17.28
N PHE A 493 45.28 4.80 -16.93
CA PHE A 493 45.53 4.13 -15.66
C PHE A 493 45.37 5.06 -14.46
N GLN A 494 45.87 6.30 -14.52
CA GLN A 494 45.75 7.28 -13.44
C GLN A 494 44.27 7.57 -13.11
N ALA A 495 43.49 7.81 -14.14
CA ALA A 495 42.04 8.05 -13.96
C ALA A 495 41.33 6.82 -13.37
N LEU A 496 41.76 5.60 -13.70
CA LEU A 496 41.18 4.39 -13.10
C LEU A 496 41.58 4.23 -11.62
N GLN A 497 42.81 4.58 -11.24
CA GLN A 497 43.24 4.60 -9.84
C GLN A 497 42.35 5.51 -9.00
N ASP A 498 42.15 6.76 -9.45
CA ASP A 498 41.32 7.74 -8.76
C ASP A 498 39.89 7.23 -8.58
N TRP A 499 39.33 6.57 -9.62
CA TRP A 499 37.98 5.98 -9.55
C TRP A 499 37.90 4.75 -8.62
N LEU A 500 38.95 3.91 -8.56
CA LEU A 500 39.02 2.81 -7.60
C LEU A 500 39.00 3.33 -6.16
N VAL A 501 39.79 4.38 -5.91
CA VAL A 501 39.82 5.04 -4.59
C VAL A 501 38.51 5.71 -4.26
N ALA A 502 37.94 6.48 -5.17
CA ALA A 502 36.65 7.14 -4.96
C ALA A 502 35.52 6.12 -4.70
N THR A 503 35.50 5.03 -5.48
CA THR A 503 34.49 3.97 -5.29
C THR A 503 34.70 3.27 -3.94
N ALA A 504 35.91 2.97 -3.52
CA ALA A 504 36.21 2.40 -2.21
C ALA A 504 35.77 3.34 -1.07
N ASN A 505 36.13 4.61 -1.17
CA ASN A 505 35.70 5.64 -0.20
C ASN A 505 34.17 5.77 -0.10
N ASP A 506 33.46 5.69 -1.22
CA ASP A 506 31.99 5.71 -1.25
C ASP A 506 31.37 4.56 -0.46
N GLN A 507 31.97 3.36 -0.54
CA GLN A 507 31.47 2.22 0.22
C GLN A 507 31.67 2.44 1.73
N ILE A 508 32.85 2.96 2.12
CA ILE A 508 33.11 3.28 3.54
C ILE A 508 32.15 4.38 4.02
N ALA A 509 31.91 5.43 3.24
CA ALA A 509 30.96 6.47 3.61
C ALA A 509 29.54 5.94 3.85
N CYS A 510 29.17 4.82 3.23
CA CYS A 510 27.89 4.18 3.50
C CYS A 510 27.81 3.58 4.91
N ILE A 511 28.92 3.17 5.51
CA ILE A 511 28.99 2.36 6.73
C ILE A 511 29.83 2.97 7.86
N ASP A 512 30.48 4.11 7.63
CA ASP A 512 31.35 4.79 8.62
C ASP A 512 30.51 5.47 9.69
N ASP A 513 30.23 4.73 10.76
CA ASP A 513 29.47 5.18 11.91
C ASP A 513 30.44 5.66 13.02
N ASN A 514 30.28 6.92 13.45
CA ASN A 514 30.99 7.47 14.60
C ASN A 514 29.96 7.97 15.65
N GLU A 515 29.65 7.09 16.60
CA GLU A 515 28.69 7.37 17.66
C GLU A 515 29.11 8.55 18.55
N GLU A 516 30.43 8.70 18.84
CA GLU A 516 30.96 9.78 19.68
C GLU A 516 30.72 11.17 19.03
N ALA A 517 30.86 11.23 17.72
CA ALA A 517 30.63 12.45 16.95
C ALA A 517 29.18 12.59 16.49
N SER A 518 28.28 11.66 16.82
CA SER A 518 26.90 11.58 16.30
C SER A 518 26.86 11.63 14.76
N ARG A 519 27.86 11.08 14.10
CA ARG A 519 27.93 10.98 12.64
C ARG A 519 27.69 9.54 12.24
N PHE A 520 26.71 9.34 11.38
CA PHE A 520 26.34 8.02 10.90
C PHE A 520 26.55 7.92 9.39
N GLY A 521 26.98 6.76 8.95
CA GLY A 521 27.04 6.41 7.54
C GLY A 521 25.65 6.48 6.88
N TYR A 522 25.64 6.52 5.56
CA TYR A 522 24.38 6.63 4.82
C TYR A 522 23.43 5.47 5.11
N LEU A 523 23.95 4.24 5.25
CA LEU A 523 23.16 3.04 5.53
C LEU A 523 22.48 3.11 6.89
N THR A 524 23.20 3.48 7.92
CA THR A 524 22.67 3.64 9.28
C THR A 524 21.66 4.78 9.33
N SER A 525 21.96 5.92 8.68
CA SER A 525 21.02 7.04 8.57
C SER A 525 19.74 6.64 7.82
N PHE A 526 19.84 5.78 6.81
CA PHE A 526 18.70 5.22 6.09
C PHE A 526 17.89 4.28 6.99
N GLN A 527 18.53 3.39 7.75
CA GLN A 527 17.86 2.50 8.69
C GLN A 527 17.10 3.28 9.76
N GLN A 528 17.75 4.26 10.41
CA GLN A 528 17.11 5.13 11.39
C GLN A 528 15.90 5.89 10.84
N LYS A 529 15.91 6.18 9.54
CA LYS A 529 14.81 6.88 8.87
C LYS A 529 13.57 6.03 8.71
N PHE A 530 13.70 4.75 8.35
CA PHE A 530 12.55 3.88 8.14
C PHE A 530 12.12 3.11 9.39
N GLU A 531 12.99 2.91 10.37
CA GLU A 531 12.71 2.18 11.61
C GLU A 531 11.37 2.57 12.29
N PRO A 532 11.06 3.87 12.50
CA PRO A 532 9.79 4.26 13.11
C PRO A 532 8.56 4.06 12.20
N LEU A 533 8.74 3.73 10.93
CA LEU A 533 7.71 3.65 9.90
C LEU A 533 7.33 2.21 9.50
N VAL A 534 7.94 1.22 10.16
CA VAL A 534 7.77 -0.22 9.87
C VAL A 534 7.41 -0.99 11.14
N SER A 535 6.97 -2.24 10.97
CA SER A 535 6.64 -3.09 12.10
C SER A 535 7.89 -3.68 12.78
N ALA A 536 7.81 -3.97 14.08
CA ALA A 536 8.90 -4.62 14.81
C ALA A 536 9.28 -5.99 14.23
N ALA A 537 8.32 -6.75 13.73
CA ALA A 537 8.57 -8.05 13.08
C ALA A 537 9.30 -7.88 11.73
N TYR A 538 9.09 -6.76 11.04
CA TYR A 538 9.84 -6.42 9.85
C TYR A 538 11.27 -6.04 10.18
N MET A 539 11.50 -5.25 11.25
CA MET A 539 12.85 -4.85 11.67
C MET A 539 13.77 -6.02 11.94
N GLU A 540 13.30 -7.08 12.61
CA GLU A 540 14.10 -8.31 12.85
C GLU A 540 14.61 -8.94 11.54
N ARG A 541 13.83 -8.84 10.46
CA ARG A 541 14.20 -9.31 9.13
C ARG A 541 15.10 -8.32 8.39
N ALA A 542 14.77 -7.03 8.48
CA ALA A 542 15.48 -5.95 7.83
C ALA A 542 16.92 -5.82 8.37
N ASP A 543 17.13 -6.07 9.66
CA ASP A 543 18.47 -6.05 10.28
C ASP A 543 19.43 -7.05 9.61
N LEU A 544 18.94 -8.24 9.24
CA LEU A 544 19.74 -9.21 8.51
C LEU A 544 20.08 -8.72 7.09
N GLU A 545 19.12 -8.12 6.41
CA GLU A 545 19.31 -7.58 5.06
C GLU A 545 20.24 -6.36 5.06
N ILE A 546 20.13 -5.49 6.06
CA ILE A 546 21.00 -4.33 6.27
C ILE A 546 22.42 -4.79 6.64
N SER A 547 22.55 -5.80 7.52
CA SER A 547 23.84 -6.42 7.80
C SER A 547 24.51 -6.97 6.53
N GLY A 548 23.73 -7.69 5.71
CA GLY A 548 24.22 -8.19 4.42
C GLY A 548 24.62 -7.08 3.43
N LEU A 549 23.94 -5.92 3.45
CA LEU A 549 24.36 -4.74 2.69
C LEU A 549 25.65 -4.15 3.24
N ARG A 550 25.78 -4.07 4.56
CA ARG A 550 27.00 -3.59 5.24
C ARG A 550 28.20 -4.43 4.86
N ASP A 551 28.07 -5.77 4.94
CA ASP A 551 29.10 -6.70 4.53
C ASP A 551 29.45 -6.50 3.04
N GLY A 552 28.45 -6.36 2.17
CA GLY A 552 28.68 -6.07 0.75
C GLY A 552 29.40 -4.75 0.47
N TYR A 553 29.21 -3.72 1.30
CA TYR A 553 29.99 -2.47 1.20
C TYR A 553 31.45 -2.68 1.64
N VAL A 554 31.68 -3.45 2.70
CA VAL A 554 33.06 -3.83 3.12
C VAL A 554 33.74 -4.64 2.02
N ASP A 555 33.07 -5.66 1.49
CA ASP A 555 33.62 -6.53 0.45
C ASP A 555 33.98 -5.73 -0.81
N LEU A 556 33.08 -4.85 -1.27
CA LEU A 556 33.32 -4.04 -2.46
C LEU A 556 34.44 -3.02 -2.24
N SER A 557 34.54 -2.40 -1.05
CA SER A 557 35.62 -1.48 -0.74
C SER A 557 36.99 -2.20 -0.75
N THR A 558 37.08 -3.37 -0.14
CA THR A 558 38.26 -4.22 -0.14
C THR A 558 38.60 -4.71 -1.55
N HIS A 559 37.58 -5.09 -2.34
CA HIS A 559 37.73 -5.48 -3.73
C HIS A 559 38.37 -4.36 -4.58
N CYS A 560 37.89 -3.11 -4.44
CA CYS A 560 38.47 -1.94 -5.14
C CYS A 560 39.98 -1.79 -4.81
N VAL A 561 40.30 -1.87 -3.53
CA VAL A 561 41.69 -1.70 -3.04
C VAL A 561 42.57 -2.85 -3.50
N ALA A 562 42.10 -4.09 -3.43
CA ALA A 562 42.82 -5.27 -3.93
C ALA A 562 43.05 -5.18 -5.45
N LYS A 563 42.04 -4.73 -6.22
CA LYS A 563 42.22 -4.50 -7.67
C LYS A 563 43.24 -3.41 -7.94
N PHE A 564 43.22 -2.34 -7.14
CA PHE A 564 44.23 -1.29 -7.27
C PHE A 564 45.62 -1.82 -7.06
N ALA A 565 45.87 -2.57 -5.98
CA ALA A 565 47.15 -3.20 -5.71
C ALA A 565 47.59 -4.14 -6.86
N GLN A 566 46.66 -5.01 -7.36
CA GLN A 566 46.94 -5.91 -8.48
C GLN A 566 47.34 -5.16 -9.76
N LEU A 567 46.62 -4.07 -10.09
CA LEU A 567 46.89 -3.28 -11.28
C LEU A 567 48.25 -2.58 -11.24
N ILE A 568 48.72 -2.09 -10.09
CA ILE A 568 50.05 -1.55 -9.92
C ILE A 568 51.11 -2.58 -10.33
N PHE A 569 50.94 -3.85 -9.91
CA PHE A 569 51.88 -4.90 -10.31
C PHE A 569 51.80 -5.24 -11.79
N ILE A 570 50.66 -5.16 -12.40
CA ILE A 570 50.50 -5.44 -13.83
C ILE A 570 51.10 -4.31 -14.66
N VAL A 571 50.93 -3.06 -14.25
CA VAL A 571 51.34 -1.89 -15.02
C VAL A 571 52.82 -1.56 -14.75
N ASP A 572 53.19 -1.35 -13.47
CA ASP A 572 54.52 -0.80 -13.16
C ASP A 572 55.59 -1.89 -13.00
N PHE A 573 55.22 -3.09 -12.52
CA PHE A 573 56.19 -4.12 -12.18
C PHE A 573 56.24 -5.30 -13.15
N GLN A 574 55.50 -5.22 -14.28
CA GLN A 574 55.54 -6.26 -15.31
C GLN A 574 56.97 -6.56 -15.81
N SER A 575 57.81 -5.54 -15.92
CA SER A 575 59.20 -5.67 -16.35
C SER A 575 60.17 -6.10 -15.23
N VAL A 576 59.78 -5.89 -13.98
CA VAL A 576 60.63 -6.08 -12.80
C VAL A 576 60.46 -7.49 -12.22
N MET A 577 59.23 -7.99 -12.13
CA MET A 577 58.92 -9.30 -11.52
C MET A 577 59.59 -10.48 -12.22
N PRO A 578 59.79 -10.51 -13.56
CA PRO A 578 60.50 -11.61 -14.23
C PRO A 578 61.99 -11.74 -13.91
N ASP A 579 62.60 -10.72 -13.33
CA ASP A 579 64.01 -10.74 -12.98
C ASP A 579 64.29 -11.44 -11.65
N PHE A 580 63.28 -11.60 -10.76
CA PHE A 580 63.51 -12.27 -9.47
C PHE A 580 63.89 -13.73 -9.64
N PHE A 581 64.88 -14.15 -8.81
CA PHE A 581 65.47 -15.48 -8.72
C PHE A 581 66.25 -15.93 -9.97
N THR A 582 66.38 -15.03 -10.97
CA THR A 582 67.26 -15.23 -12.14
C THR A 582 68.68 -14.73 -11.90
N PRO A 583 69.68 -14.97 -12.79
CA PRO A 583 71.05 -14.40 -12.63
C PRO A 583 71.06 -12.86 -12.51
N LYS A 584 70.05 -12.15 -13.08
CA LYS A 584 69.93 -10.68 -12.94
C LYS A 584 69.57 -10.27 -11.52
N TRP A 585 68.84 -11.08 -10.79
CA TRP A 585 68.34 -10.79 -9.44
C TRP A 585 69.52 -10.41 -8.49
N TYR A 586 70.61 -11.08 -8.58
CA TYR A 586 71.77 -10.85 -7.70
C TYR A 586 72.40 -9.45 -7.83
N THR A 587 72.23 -8.81 -8.99
CA THR A 587 72.79 -7.48 -9.29
C THR A 587 71.71 -6.38 -9.34
N ALA A 588 70.45 -6.75 -9.46
CA ALA A 588 69.34 -5.82 -9.57
C ALA A 588 68.89 -5.25 -8.20
N THR A 589 68.41 -4.05 -8.23
CA THR A 589 67.79 -3.35 -7.09
C THR A 589 66.21 -3.37 -7.19
N ALA A 590 65.71 -4.50 -7.71
CA ALA A 590 64.26 -4.65 -8.03
C ALA A 590 63.38 -4.40 -6.81
N MET A 591 63.69 -4.98 -5.64
CA MET A 591 62.89 -4.77 -4.43
C MET A 591 62.89 -3.29 -4.00
N LYS A 592 64.05 -2.60 -4.09
CA LYS A 592 64.10 -1.18 -3.77
C LYS A 592 63.27 -0.32 -4.74
N GLN A 593 63.24 -0.67 -6.01
CA GLN A 593 62.42 0.00 -7.00
C GLN A 593 60.94 -0.15 -6.62
N ILE A 594 60.50 -1.37 -6.26
CA ILE A 594 59.14 -1.65 -5.85
C ILE A 594 58.73 -0.83 -4.60
N THR A 595 59.59 -0.81 -3.57
CA THR A 595 59.30 -0.09 -2.32
C THR A 595 59.25 1.41 -2.51
N VAL A 596 60.11 1.99 -3.36
CA VAL A 596 60.05 3.43 -3.69
C VAL A 596 58.74 3.77 -4.41
N THR A 597 58.34 2.95 -5.36
CA THR A 597 57.03 3.16 -6.02
C THR A 597 55.86 3.01 -5.04
N PHE A 598 55.93 2.10 -4.07
CA PHE A 598 54.93 2.01 -3.00
C PHE A 598 54.87 3.29 -2.14
N GLU A 599 56.04 3.88 -1.81
CA GLU A 599 56.09 5.14 -1.08
C GLU A 599 55.38 6.27 -1.88
N GLU A 600 55.60 6.33 -3.20
CA GLU A 600 54.92 7.27 -4.08
C GLU A 600 53.41 7.07 -4.06
N TYR A 601 52.91 5.85 -4.31
CA TYR A 601 51.46 5.56 -4.27
C TYR A 601 50.80 5.84 -2.93
N VAL A 602 51.39 5.39 -1.83
CA VAL A 602 50.85 5.64 -0.50
C VAL A 602 50.88 7.13 -0.17
N GLY A 603 51.95 7.85 -0.62
CA GLY A 603 52.03 9.30 -0.48
C GLY A 603 50.95 10.05 -1.22
N ASP A 604 50.70 9.69 -2.49
CA ASP A 604 49.70 10.35 -3.35
C ASP A 604 48.28 10.12 -2.87
N TYR A 605 47.96 8.93 -2.35
CA TYR A 605 46.59 8.59 -1.95
C TYR A 605 46.29 8.77 -0.46
N ARG A 606 47.27 9.09 0.38
CA ARG A 606 47.10 9.28 1.83
C ARG A 606 46.00 10.29 2.20
N ASP A 607 45.97 11.43 1.51
CA ASP A 607 45.07 12.55 1.85
C ASP A 607 43.70 12.44 1.16
N VAL A 608 43.57 11.52 0.20
CA VAL A 608 42.33 11.37 -0.61
C VAL A 608 41.62 10.03 -0.39
N MET A 609 42.23 9.12 0.38
CA MET A 609 41.67 7.82 0.75
C MET A 609 41.39 7.77 2.25
N TYR A 610 40.31 7.08 2.66
CA TYR A 610 40.04 6.84 4.08
C TYR A 610 41.22 6.13 4.76
N PRO A 611 41.61 6.51 6.00
CA PRO A 611 42.75 5.90 6.70
C PRO A 611 42.63 4.38 6.82
N THR A 612 41.42 3.85 7.08
CA THR A 612 41.20 2.40 7.17
C THR A 612 41.40 1.70 5.84
N LEU A 613 41.04 2.35 4.73
CA LEU A 613 41.30 1.81 3.39
C LEU A 613 42.76 1.89 3.00
N LEU A 614 43.47 2.93 3.45
CA LEU A 614 44.89 3.04 3.24
C LEU A 614 45.66 1.91 3.93
N ASP A 615 45.27 1.56 5.14
CA ASP A 615 45.80 0.40 5.86
C ASP A 615 45.57 -0.90 5.10
N ILE A 616 44.34 -1.12 4.58
CA ILE A 616 44.04 -2.29 3.74
C ILE A 616 44.84 -2.25 2.44
N PHE A 617 45.01 -1.09 1.82
CA PHE A 617 45.80 -0.94 0.60
C PHE A 617 47.24 -1.36 0.79
N VAL A 618 47.89 -0.92 1.89
CA VAL A 618 49.24 -1.31 2.22
C VAL A 618 49.34 -2.82 2.47
N GLU A 619 48.34 -3.41 3.12
CA GLU A 619 48.26 -4.85 3.36
C GLU A 619 48.14 -5.62 2.04
N GLU A 620 47.26 -5.17 1.12
CA GLU A 620 47.10 -5.78 -0.21
C GLU A 620 48.36 -5.62 -1.09
N LEU A 621 49.04 -4.46 -1.03
CA LEU A 621 50.33 -4.29 -1.69
C LEU A 621 51.37 -5.30 -1.17
N SER A 622 51.42 -5.52 0.14
CA SER A 622 52.28 -6.50 0.76
C SER A 622 51.95 -7.94 0.34
N ASP A 623 50.65 -8.28 0.36
CA ASP A 623 50.17 -9.61 -0.03
C ASP A 623 50.48 -9.90 -1.50
N GLU A 624 50.20 -8.94 -2.38
CA GLU A 624 50.44 -9.08 -3.82
C GLU A 624 51.95 -9.19 -4.09
N LEU A 625 52.78 -8.36 -3.40
CA LEU A 625 54.25 -8.48 -3.49
C LEU A 625 54.72 -9.87 -3.07
N LEU A 626 54.29 -10.35 -1.91
CA LEU A 626 54.68 -11.64 -1.37
C LEU A 626 54.28 -12.80 -2.26
N VAL A 627 53.03 -12.78 -2.76
CA VAL A 627 52.50 -13.79 -3.70
C VAL A 627 53.33 -13.83 -4.98
N ARG A 628 53.59 -12.66 -5.60
CA ARG A 628 54.36 -12.57 -6.83
C ARG A 628 55.82 -12.88 -6.61
N TYR A 629 56.42 -12.42 -5.49
CA TYR A 629 57.77 -12.74 -5.12
C TYR A 629 57.98 -14.25 -4.99
N LEU A 630 57.14 -14.94 -4.21
CA LEU A 630 57.23 -16.40 -4.06
C LEU A 630 56.89 -17.14 -5.36
N SER A 631 55.96 -16.60 -6.17
CA SER A 631 55.61 -17.17 -7.48
C SER A 631 56.75 -17.05 -8.51
N SER A 632 57.67 -16.08 -8.31
CA SER A 632 58.82 -15.84 -9.20
C SER A 632 59.80 -16.99 -9.26
N VAL A 633 59.69 -17.97 -8.38
CA VAL A 633 60.43 -19.24 -8.50
C VAL A 633 60.15 -19.96 -9.83
N LYS A 634 59.02 -19.62 -10.52
CA LYS A 634 58.65 -20.15 -11.84
C LYS A 634 59.25 -19.34 -13.00
N ASN A 635 59.94 -18.24 -12.72
CA ASN A 635 60.52 -17.41 -13.76
C ASN A 635 61.49 -18.21 -14.60
N LYS A 636 61.51 -17.91 -15.91
CA LYS A 636 62.44 -18.56 -16.82
C LYS A 636 63.89 -18.23 -16.43
N GLY A 637 64.65 -19.23 -16.00
CA GLY A 637 66.06 -19.07 -15.55
C GLY A 637 66.16 -18.93 -14.02
N ALA A 638 65.11 -19.03 -13.25
CA ALA A 638 65.18 -19.09 -11.80
C ALA A 638 66.11 -20.26 -11.33
N LYS A 639 67.16 -19.97 -10.58
CA LYS A 639 68.11 -20.95 -10.09
C LYS A 639 68.78 -20.49 -8.79
N PHE A 640 68.78 -21.40 -7.82
CA PHE A 640 69.53 -21.26 -6.55
C PHE A 640 70.71 -22.20 -6.55
N LYS A 641 71.89 -21.64 -6.74
CA LYS A 641 73.13 -22.45 -6.67
C LYS A 641 73.77 -22.24 -5.32
N ARG A 642 74.32 -23.32 -4.71
CA ARG A 642 74.92 -23.26 -3.39
C ARG A 642 76.11 -22.27 -3.29
N GLN A 643 76.78 -21.94 -4.42
CA GLN A 643 77.84 -20.98 -4.50
C GLN A 643 77.40 -19.51 -4.67
N ASP A 644 76.11 -19.29 -5.00
CA ASP A 644 75.53 -17.94 -5.17
C ASP A 644 75.01 -17.44 -3.80
N PRO A 645 75.10 -16.13 -3.50
CA PRO A 645 74.71 -15.58 -2.21
C PRO A 645 73.22 -15.37 -2.13
N PHE A 646 72.35 -16.38 -2.47
CA PHE A 646 70.92 -16.27 -2.50
C PHE A 646 70.29 -15.98 -1.13
N LYS A 647 70.93 -16.49 -0.06
CA LYS A 647 70.49 -16.25 1.32
C LYS A 647 70.61 -14.77 1.68
N ASP A 648 71.79 -14.19 1.44
CA ASP A 648 72.03 -12.77 1.73
C ASP A 648 71.14 -11.87 0.86
N LYS A 649 70.98 -12.26 -0.40
CA LYS A 649 70.12 -11.50 -1.32
C LYS A 649 68.65 -11.56 -0.92
N LEU A 650 68.12 -12.73 -0.55
CA LEU A 650 66.79 -12.89 -0.07
C LEU A 650 66.58 -12.10 1.24
N PHE A 651 67.49 -12.20 2.17
CA PHE A 651 67.45 -11.43 3.40
C PHE A 651 67.48 -9.93 3.13
N ASN A 652 68.28 -9.45 2.20
CA ASN A 652 68.35 -8.06 1.81
C ASN A 652 67.05 -7.60 1.17
N ASP A 653 66.43 -8.43 0.30
CA ASP A 653 65.10 -8.09 -0.29
C ASP A 653 64.01 -8.00 0.77
N VAL A 654 63.94 -8.96 1.70
CA VAL A 654 63.00 -8.91 2.82
C VAL A 654 63.24 -7.68 3.70
N SER A 655 64.52 -7.39 4.02
CA SER A 655 64.90 -6.20 4.80
C SER A 655 64.45 -4.91 4.09
N THR A 656 64.70 -4.81 2.78
CA THR A 656 64.29 -3.64 1.97
C THR A 656 62.79 -3.49 1.93
N ALA A 657 62.04 -4.59 1.79
CA ALA A 657 60.58 -4.54 1.89
C ALA A 657 60.09 -4.04 3.26
N PHE A 658 60.77 -4.51 4.34
CA PHE A 658 60.42 -4.09 5.69
C PHE A 658 60.88 -2.67 6.05
N GLU A 659 61.86 -2.07 5.35
CA GLU A 659 62.14 -0.63 5.46
C GLU A 659 60.90 0.19 5.16
N PHE A 660 60.10 -0.22 4.18
CA PHE A 660 58.78 0.41 3.87
C PHE A 660 57.69 -0.03 4.84
N PHE A 661 57.43 -1.33 4.99
CA PHE A 661 56.30 -1.85 5.77
C PHE A 661 56.40 -1.62 7.29
N THR A 662 57.53 -1.19 7.80
CA THR A 662 57.72 -0.78 9.20
C THR A 662 57.85 0.73 9.37
N ASN A 663 57.79 1.49 8.28
CA ASN A 663 57.89 2.95 8.33
C ASN A 663 56.58 3.54 8.85
N SER A 664 56.60 4.03 10.06
CA SER A 664 55.44 4.62 10.75
C SER A 664 54.85 5.84 10.05
N ASN A 665 55.55 6.41 9.05
CA ASN A 665 54.97 7.48 8.25
C ASN A 665 53.93 6.99 7.24
N PHE A 666 54.00 5.71 6.85
CA PHE A 666 53.14 5.12 5.81
C PHE A 666 52.26 4.00 6.33
N VAL A 667 52.64 3.30 7.39
CA VAL A 667 52.03 2.05 7.84
C VAL A 667 51.71 2.09 9.33
N GLY A 668 50.46 1.76 9.68
CA GLY A 668 50.05 1.60 11.06
C GLY A 668 50.75 0.43 11.78
N PRO A 669 50.93 0.48 13.11
CA PRO A 669 51.65 -0.56 13.86
C PRO A 669 50.96 -1.93 13.77
N ASP A 670 49.62 -1.99 13.77
CA ASP A 670 48.87 -3.23 13.71
C ASP A 670 48.99 -3.88 12.33
N VAL A 671 48.94 -3.08 11.26
CA VAL A 671 49.13 -3.53 9.88
C VAL A 671 50.56 -4.06 9.69
N SER A 672 51.53 -3.32 10.20
CA SER A 672 52.95 -3.75 10.16
C SER A 672 53.17 -5.12 10.84
N GLU A 673 52.51 -5.39 11.98
CA GLU A 673 52.62 -6.67 12.67
C GLU A 673 51.94 -7.80 11.88
N THR A 674 50.76 -7.53 11.31
CA THR A 674 50.05 -8.47 10.42
C THR A 674 50.91 -8.86 9.21
N ILE A 675 51.52 -7.87 8.56
CA ILE A 675 52.44 -8.08 7.43
C ILE A 675 53.63 -8.94 7.85
N LYS A 676 54.25 -8.64 8.98
CA LYS A 676 55.37 -9.44 9.51
C LYS A 676 54.98 -10.91 9.70
N GLN A 677 53.80 -11.17 10.23
CA GLN A 677 53.33 -12.55 10.42
C GLN A 677 53.15 -13.28 9.09
N LYS A 678 52.57 -12.62 8.07
CA LYS A 678 52.41 -13.21 6.72
C LYS A 678 53.75 -13.50 6.07
N TRP A 679 54.73 -12.59 6.19
CA TRP A 679 56.06 -12.73 5.58
C TRP A 679 56.93 -13.80 6.22
N ARG A 680 56.60 -14.35 7.37
CA ARG A 680 57.31 -15.52 7.96
C ARG A 680 57.35 -16.72 7.02
N VAL A 681 56.50 -16.79 6.06
CA VAL A 681 56.52 -17.81 4.99
C VAL A 681 57.88 -17.79 4.22
N THR A 682 58.53 -16.63 4.10
CA THR A 682 59.84 -16.49 3.45
C THR A 682 60.96 -17.23 4.19
N GLU A 683 60.86 -17.40 5.51
CA GLU A 683 61.74 -18.21 6.31
C GLU A 683 61.62 -19.70 5.93
N ARG A 684 60.40 -20.18 5.79
CA ARG A 684 60.11 -21.55 5.35
C ARG A 684 60.52 -21.77 3.90
N PHE A 685 60.38 -20.76 3.05
CA PHE A 685 60.86 -20.79 1.67
C PHE A 685 62.37 -20.89 1.63
N LEU A 686 63.11 -20.09 2.42
CA LEU A 686 64.56 -20.15 2.52
C LEU A 686 65.01 -21.51 3.01
N GLN A 687 64.38 -22.05 4.08
CA GLN A 687 64.69 -23.40 4.58
C GLN A 687 64.60 -24.48 3.49
N LEU A 688 63.50 -24.38 2.65
CA LEU A 688 63.31 -25.35 1.56
C LEU A 688 64.38 -25.24 0.46
N ILE A 689 64.97 -24.05 0.25
CA ILE A 689 65.99 -23.83 -0.74
C ILE A 689 67.35 -24.27 -0.18
N GLU A 690 67.68 -23.98 1.10
CA GLU A 690 68.96 -24.16 1.73
C GLU A 690 69.21 -25.58 2.23
N ALA A 691 68.19 -26.29 2.66
CA ALA A 691 68.31 -27.60 3.32
C ALA A 691 68.98 -28.66 2.45
N ASP A 692 69.69 -29.58 3.07
CA ASP A 692 70.27 -30.73 2.39
C ASP A 692 69.17 -31.69 1.88
N LYS A 693 69.52 -32.41 0.78
CA LYS A 693 68.56 -33.32 0.13
C LYS A 693 67.85 -34.29 1.09
N ALA A 694 68.56 -34.76 2.10
CA ALA A 694 68.05 -35.71 3.06
C ALA A 694 66.99 -35.08 4.01
N GLU A 695 67.14 -33.80 4.26
CA GLU A 695 66.29 -33.04 5.21
C GLU A 695 65.02 -32.44 4.56
N ILE A 696 65.02 -32.30 3.21
CA ILE A 696 63.88 -31.67 2.49
C ILE A 696 62.56 -32.29 2.80
N PRO A 697 62.33 -33.60 2.87
CA PRO A 697 61.01 -34.18 3.23
C PRO A 697 60.54 -33.73 4.63
N ASP A 698 61.43 -33.53 5.58
CA ASP A 698 61.09 -33.09 6.93
C ASP A 698 60.85 -31.57 6.95
N VAL A 699 61.64 -30.77 6.22
CA VAL A 699 61.39 -29.35 6.01
C VAL A 699 60.05 -29.12 5.34
N PHE A 700 59.69 -29.91 4.32
CA PHE A 700 58.39 -29.89 3.68
C PHE A 700 57.28 -30.22 4.69
N THR A 701 57.46 -31.22 5.53
CA THR A 701 56.51 -31.60 6.58
C THR A 701 56.23 -30.44 7.53
N ALA A 702 57.29 -29.78 8.01
CA ALA A 702 57.14 -28.60 8.88
C ALA A 702 56.45 -27.44 8.14
N PHE A 703 56.82 -27.19 6.89
CA PHE A 703 56.17 -26.14 6.09
C PHE A 703 54.67 -26.42 5.90
N LYS A 704 54.30 -27.65 5.56
CA LYS A 704 52.90 -28.08 5.39
C LYS A 704 52.11 -28.05 6.68
N ALA A 705 52.77 -28.24 7.83
CA ALA A 705 52.11 -28.12 9.14
C ALA A 705 51.79 -26.67 9.48
N ASP A 706 52.69 -25.71 9.16
CA ASP A 706 52.46 -24.29 9.37
C ASP A 706 51.45 -23.69 8.35
N TYR A 707 51.46 -24.21 7.11
CA TYR A 707 50.69 -23.73 5.98
C TYR A 707 49.94 -24.90 5.33
N TRP A 708 48.78 -25.25 5.89
CA TRP A 708 47.98 -26.40 5.46
C TRP A 708 47.56 -26.34 3.98
N ASP A 709 47.45 -25.13 3.41
CA ASP A 709 47.04 -24.80 2.05
C ASP A 709 48.22 -24.74 1.06
N LEU A 710 49.45 -25.07 1.50
CA LEU A 710 50.64 -25.12 0.66
C LEU A 710 50.42 -26.05 -0.55
N HIS A 711 50.55 -25.52 -1.76
CA HIS A 711 50.40 -26.25 -3.00
C HIS A 711 51.67 -27.03 -3.39
N LEU A 712 51.51 -28.34 -3.64
CA LEU A 712 52.65 -29.20 -4.02
C LEU A 712 53.27 -28.80 -5.37
N SER A 713 52.47 -28.22 -6.31
CA SER A 713 52.95 -27.69 -7.59
C SER A 713 53.97 -26.55 -7.42
N TRP A 714 53.75 -25.66 -6.44
CA TRP A 714 54.68 -24.61 -6.14
C TRP A 714 55.99 -25.18 -5.49
N VAL A 715 55.83 -26.11 -4.54
CA VAL A 715 56.99 -26.81 -3.93
C VAL A 715 57.83 -27.51 -5.01
N GLU A 716 57.19 -28.17 -5.97
CA GLU A 716 57.89 -28.77 -7.11
C GLU A 716 58.70 -27.74 -7.90
N SER A 717 58.12 -26.52 -8.08
CA SER A 717 58.85 -25.42 -8.78
C SER A 717 60.04 -24.95 -7.99
N VAL A 718 59.93 -24.81 -6.66
CA VAL A 718 61.07 -24.48 -5.77
C VAL A 718 62.16 -25.55 -5.87
N LEU A 719 61.81 -26.83 -5.78
CA LEU A 719 62.76 -27.91 -5.87
C LEU A 719 63.50 -27.95 -7.23
N ARG A 720 62.76 -27.66 -8.33
CA ARG A 720 63.38 -27.59 -9.69
C ARG A 720 64.29 -26.40 -9.86
N ALA A 721 64.14 -25.36 -9.10
CA ALA A 721 65.03 -24.20 -9.11
C ALA A 721 66.31 -24.43 -8.35
N ARG A 722 66.42 -25.48 -7.55
CA ARG A 722 67.72 -25.87 -6.88
C ARG A 722 68.66 -26.44 -7.88
N ASP A 723 69.96 -26.26 -7.62
CA ASP A 723 71.09 -26.81 -8.43
C ASP A 723 71.27 -28.32 -8.28
N ASP A 724 70.82 -28.87 -7.13
CA ASP A 724 70.95 -30.27 -6.75
C ASP A 724 69.67 -31.09 -7.02
N PHE A 725 68.71 -30.54 -7.77
CA PHE A 725 67.46 -31.20 -8.06
C PHE A 725 67.57 -32.50 -8.79
N ASP A 726 66.93 -33.53 -8.31
CA ASP A 726 66.67 -34.79 -9.03
C ASP A 726 65.25 -35.29 -8.81
N ARG A 727 64.79 -36.25 -9.65
CA ARG A 727 63.47 -36.85 -9.57
C ARG A 727 63.23 -37.63 -8.28
N GLY A 728 64.26 -38.16 -7.67
CA GLY A 728 64.22 -38.92 -6.40
C GLY A 728 63.71 -38.00 -5.27
N LEU A 729 64.30 -36.78 -5.20
CA LEU A 729 63.94 -35.76 -4.23
C LEU A 729 62.42 -35.40 -4.33
N LEU A 730 61.93 -35.17 -5.54
CA LEU A 730 60.53 -34.85 -5.75
C LEU A 730 59.62 -36.02 -5.34
N ASN A 731 60.04 -37.26 -5.68
CA ASN A 731 59.25 -38.45 -5.30
C ASN A 731 59.18 -38.64 -3.77
N ALA A 732 60.29 -38.32 -3.07
CA ALA A 732 60.35 -38.37 -1.62
C ALA A 732 59.37 -37.37 -0.99
N VAL A 733 59.35 -36.14 -1.51
CA VAL A 733 58.37 -35.11 -1.04
C VAL A 733 56.92 -35.51 -1.37
N LYS A 734 56.63 -36.06 -2.57
CA LYS A 734 55.32 -36.55 -2.93
C LYS A 734 54.84 -37.71 -2.05
N ALA A 735 55.74 -38.65 -1.75
CA ALA A 735 55.46 -39.74 -0.83
C ALA A 735 55.13 -39.25 0.59
N ARG A 736 55.88 -38.26 1.06
CA ARG A 736 55.64 -37.64 2.35
C ARG A 736 54.34 -36.86 2.37
N ALA A 737 54.00 -36.09 1.31
CA ALA A 737 52.74 -35.37 1.17
C ALA A 737 51.49 -36.27 1.29
N GLY A 738 51.58 -37.54 0.78
CA GLY A 738 50.51 -38.53 0.91
C GLY A 738 50.34 -39.10 2.33
N GLN A 739 51.30 -38.88 3.23
CA GLN A 739 51.32 -39.40 4.59
C GLN A 739 50.97 -38.35 5.65
N ILE A 740 50.95 -37.07 5.28
CA ILE A 740 50.68 -35.95 6.20
C ILE A 740 49.16 -35.73 6.28
N ASP A 741 48.62 -35.91 7.45
CA ASP A 741 47.22 -35.49 7.76
C ASP A 741 47.28 -34.09 8.38
N VAL A 742 46.78 -33.08 7.65
CA VAL A 742 46.86 -31.68 8.09
C VAL A 742 45.44 -31.21 8.44
N VAL A 743 45.31 -30.64 9.62
CA VAL A 743 44.07 -30.01 10.04
C VAL A 743 43.85 -28.72 9.23
N ARG A 744 42.75 -28.63 8.54
CA ARG A 744 42.37 -27.42 7.81
C ARG A 744 42.06 -26.28 8.79
N GLY A 745 42.77 -25.16 8.63
CA GLY A 745 42.59 -23.92 9.36
C GLY A 745 42.05 -22.81 8.45
N MET A 746 42.26 -21.55 8.86
CA MET A 746 42.04 -20.42 7.98
C MET A 746 42.99 -20.47 6.79
N GLU A 747 42.53 -19.98 5.64
CA GLU A 747 43.42 -19.88 4.45
C GLU A 747 44.56 -18.92 4.74
N THR A 748 45.73 -19.32 4.31
CA THR A 748 46.96 -18.50 4.46
C THR A 748 47.33 -17.90 3.11
N ILE A 749 48.39 -17.08 3.10
CA ILE A 749 48.91 -16.49 1.85
C ILE A 749 49.29 -17.57 0.82
N MET A 750 49.54 -18.81 1.26
CA MET A 750 49.91 -19.91 0.37
C MET A 750 48.77 -20.42 -0.50
N SER A 751 47.51 -20.15 -0.13
CA SER A 751 46.33 -20.46 -0.96
C SER A 751 46.35 -19.69 -2.30
N LYS A 752 46.89 -18.46 -2.29
CA LYS A 752 47.04 -17.60 -3.48
C LYS A 752 48.19 -18.03 -4.40
N ILE A 753 49.10 -18.91 -3.94
CA ILE A 753 50.33 -19.33 -4.66
C ILE A 753 50.13 -20.76 -5.19
N LYS A 754 49.92 -20.90 -6.47
CA LYS A 754 49.61 -22.19 -7.12
C LYS A 754 50.80 -22.79 -7.85
#